data_bfd54a692222c63bdbb742a3581a30f9
#
_entry.id   bfd54a692222c63bdbb742a3581a30f9
#
_cell.length_a   1.000
_cell.length_b   1.000
_cell.length_c   1.000
_cell.angle_alpha   90.00
_cell.angle_beta   90.00
_cell.angle_gamma   90.00
#
_symmetry.space_group_name_H-M   'P 1'
#
loop_
_entity.id
_entity.type
_entity.pdbx_description
1 polymer ?
#
loop_
_entity_poly.entity_id
_entity_poly.type
_entity_poly.pdbx_seq_one_letter_code
_entity_poly.pdbx_strand_id
1 'polypeptide(L)'
;IAKRKAEHWAWQSVPRDVQPPALDADAGWPRTSIDQFVLARLQQAKLSPSGPASRQTMIRRLYFDLTGLPPTPAEVEAFVSDTSPIAYENLVERLLASPHFGERWGQHWLDLVRFAETRGHEADYPIPQAYRYRNYVIRALNADVPYNDFVVEHVAGDMVKPPRLDPATRENESAKGAGFWHLGEATHSPVDIRGDECNRVHNQIDVYSKAFLGLTMGCARCHDHKFDAISTADYYAFAGYLQSSGYHLKDVADPVAQDSAYKKMAKLRAENETRLVTEYAATVKTRVSRVGDYLPVAARILNEIPTGEDAPKPADYIASHPMVKAGAEAAKLNTDKLAAWVAYFDKARGSVADPLHGIVKVALGQSRGDALAAMRKLEADTTAQAKSVKIIETVEEGERNYVKSDRDWRAEDMVADYRREQESGEWFPGGKQFGAGPMKAGSPVFGNDPNRPIREFNENGAARNDELSTRFSGLIRTRTFGVNGDMLWYRYKGKADVFMAVNSHRQVAGPLHGIVRQKLDSKGDEWKWHGHRVRDYIGFRGHVEFTPRGDFALERVQFGGSEPPVIRPVNSRLAKLLESDTGLAKGLADVFVSAATDLAGGKAGRETAQLLNWVIRHDNLLERPADLGQAVAGFAAYQKQRSDIEKSIPGASWALTLLDGSGEDEPILVRGNHKSPETKLVPRSFLEALVKREAPSRGSGRMALARRMVDPANPFVSRVVVNRVWHHLFGRGIVETVDNLGATGKAPTHPDLLDFLASQLMDRDWSLKDMIRQVVLSSTYRQSSKPNMASAKVDPNNYLLHRMPIRRLQGEVIRDRLLAVSGRIDKRQFGKGPMVHITPFMRNNRSPGGSGPMDGDGRRSIYVEVRRNHLEPMLMAFDKPTPFSTIGKRVVSNSPAQPLIMLNNPFVHAQASIWADALLNSGTSATGELVNLAYQQAFGRDPEPWEAEAAVGFIEAQKKETGNDSLKQPLTDLCHTLFNVKEFVFVN
;
A
#
# COMPACT_ATOMS: atom_id res chain seq x y z
N ILE A 1 0.52 9.50 -35.22
CA ILE A 1 0.40 10.16 -33.90
C ILE A 1 0.32 11.68 -34.08
N ALA A 2 1.34 12.37 -34.65
CA ALA A 2 1.39 13.83 -34.79
C ALA A 2 0.15 14.42 -35.48
N LYS A 3 -0.31 13.82 -36.60
CA LYS A 3 -1.53 14.24 -37.30
C LYS A 3 -2.78 14.19 -36.39
N ARG A 4 -3.01 13.07 -35.72
CA ARG A 4 -4.15 12.87 -34.79
C ARG A 4 -4.13 13.86 -33.63
N LYS A 5 -2.94 14.17 -33.09
CA LYS A 5 -2.78 15.21 -32.06
C LYS A 5 -3.22 16.58 -32.61
N ALA A 6 -2.77 16.95 -33.79
CA ALA A 6 -3.03 18.26 -34.37
C ALA A 6 -4.51 18.49 -34.75
N GLU A 7 -5.21 17.43 -35.12
CA GLU A 7 -6.60 17.49 -35.62
C GLU A 7 -7.68 17.44 -34.51
N HIS A 8 -7.35 17.10 -33.27
CA HIS A 8 -8.35 16.92 -32.21
C HIS A 8 -8.16 17.92 -31.06
N TRP A 9 -9.24 18.62 -30.71
CA TRP A 9 -9.29 19.69 -29.70
C TRP A 9 -8.74 19.28 -28.34
N ALA A 10 -9.05 18.06 -27.85
CA ALA A 10 -8.65 17.60 -26.53
C ALA A 10 -7.13 17.42 -26.36
N TRP A 11 -6.39 17.27 -27.46
CA TRP A 11 -4.94 17.16 -27.48
C TRP A 11 -4.21 18.49 -27.51
N GLN A 12 -4.96 19.62 -27.69
CA GLN A 12 -4.40 20.96 -27.68
C GLN A 12 -4.26 21.45 -26.24
N SER A 13 -3.19 22.22 -25.98
CA SER A 13 -2.99 22.85 -24.67
C SER A 13 -4.21 23.67 -24.26
N VAL A 14 -4.50 23.72 -22.96
CA VAL A 14 -5.56 24.56 -22.43
C VAL A 14 -5.17 26.03 -22.60
N PRO A 15 -5.96 26.84 -23.37
CA PRO A 15 -5.72 28.26 -23.47
C PRO A 15 -5.81 28.95 -22.11
N ARG A 16 -4.90 29.87 -21.82
CA ARG A 16 -4.84 30.60 -20.52
C ARG A 16 -5.52 31.94 -20.54
N ASP A 17 -5.89 32.44 -21.74
CA ASP A 17 -6.42 33.76 -21.99
C ASP A 17 -7.88 33.78 -22.44
N VAL A 18 -8.64 32.68 -22.16
CA VAL A 18 -10.08 32.61 -22.49
C VAL A 18 -10.84 33.66 -21.67
N GLN A 19 -11.45 34.59 -22.34
CA GLN A 19 -12.26 35.63 -21.71
C GLN A 19 -13.74 35.30 -21.81
N PRO A 20 -14.53 35.61 -20.78
CA PRO A 20 -15.98 35.53 -20.86
C PRO A 20 -16.51 36.41 -22.00
N PRO A 21 -17.49 35.93 -22.80
CA PRO A 21 -18.04 36.71 -23.91
C PRO A 21 -18.73 37.99 -23.40
N ALA A 22 -18.52 39.07 -24.12
CA ALA A 22 -19.28 40.32 -23.90
C ALA A 22 -20.76 40.10 -24.22
N LEU A 23 -21.63 40.55 -23.34
CA LEU A 23 -23.09 40.48 -23.46
C LEU A 23 -23.67 41.86 -23.58
N ASP A 24 -24.88 41.97 -24.14
CA ASP A 24 -25.62 43.24 -24.17
C ASP A 24 -25.84 43.78 -22.74
N ALA A 25 -25.75 45.11 -22.59
CA ALA A 25 -25.77 45.79 -21.27
C ALA A 25 -27.02 45.53 -20.42
N ASP A 26 -28.14 45.08 -21.00
CA ASP A 26 -29.41 44.82 -20.31
C ASP A 26 -29.55 43.37 -19.84
N ALA A 27 -28.52 42.54 -19.92
CA ALA A 27 -28.59 41.15 -19.48
C ALA A 27 -28.44 41.03 -17.95
N GLY A 28 -29.49 41.35 -17.20
CA GLY A 28 -29.49 41.25 -15.73
C GLY A 28 -29.46 39.83 -15.13
N TRP A 29 -29.40 38.77 -15.97
CA TRP A 29 -29.40 37.38 -15.55
C TRP A 29 -28.04 36.84 -15.09
N PRO A 30 -26.88 37.17 -15.75
CA PRO A 30 -25.59 36.65 -15.37
C PRO A 30 -25.13 37.18 -13.99
N ARG A 31 -24.69 36.24 -13.12
CA ARG A 31 -24.04 36.55 -11.82
C ARG A 31 -22.54 36.29 -11.86
N THR A 32 -22.12 35.33 -12.67
CA THR A 32 -20.74 34.88 -12.79
C THR A 32 -20.32 34.78 -14.25
N SER A 33 -19.00 34.62 -14.49
CA SER A 33 -18.47 34.39 -15.84
C SER A 33 -19.08 33.14 -16.50
N ILE A 34 -19.42 32.13 -15.70
CA ILE A 34 -20.09 30.90 -16.19
C ILE A 34 -21.41 31.26 -16.93
N ASP A 35 -22.16 32.17 -16.34
CA ASP A 35 -23.45 32.58 -16.88
C ASP A 35 -23.31 33.32 -18.21
N GLN A 36 -22.22 34.07 -18.41
CA GLN A 36 -21.92 34.75 -19.66
C GLN A 36 -21.74 33.75 -20.81
N PHE A 37 -20.96 32.69 -20.59
CA PHE A 37 -20.77 31.61 -21.58
C PHE A 37 -22.07 30.88 -21.90
N VAL A 38 -22.88 30.55 -20.88
CA VAL A 38 -24.17 29.85 -21.06
C VAL A 38 -25.15 30.75 -21.78
N LEU A 39 -25.29 32.02 -21.35
CA LEU A 39 -26.23 32.96 -21.96
C LEU A 39 -25.86 33.26 -23.43
N ALA A 40 -24.59 33.45 -23.75
CA ALA A 40 -24.15 33.64 -25.14
C ALA A 40 -24.57 32.48 -26.05
N ARG A 41 -24.47 31.23 -25.58
CA ARG A 41 -24.94 30.05 -26.32
C ARG A 41 -26.45 29.98 -26.44
N LEU A 42 -27.17 30.36 -25.39
CA LEU A 42 -28.65 30.45 -25.42
C LEU A 42 -29.12 31.52 -26.42
N GLN A 43 -28.49 32.69 -26.39
CA GLN A 43 -28.79 33.79 -27.33
C GLN A 43 -28.56 33.39 -28.80
N GLN A 44 -27.46 32.70 -29.09
CA GLN A 44 -27.20 32.15 -30.42
C GLN A 44 -28.30 31.20 -30.89
N ALA A 45 -28.89 30.43 -29.98
CA ALA A 45 -29.99 29.52 -30.24
C ALA A 45 -31.35 30.17 -30.12
N LYS A 46 -31.43 31.49 -29.86
CA LYS A 46 -32.65 32.25 -29.60
C LYS A 46 -33.50 31.68 -28.45
N LEU A 47 -32.81 31.22 -27.42
CA LEU A 47 -33.36 30.68 -26.19
C LEU A 47 -33.19 31.66 -25.03
N SER A 48 -34.09 31.59 -24.06
CA SER A 48 -34.01 32.34 -22.81
C SER A 48 -33.82 31.35 -21.63
N PRO A 49 -33.04 31.70 -20.64
CA PRO A 49 -32.87 30.87 -19.43
C PRO A 49 -34.12 30.92 -18.57
N SER A 50 -34.36 29.90 -17.76
CA SER A 50 -35.43 29.89 -16.76
C SER A 50 -35.12 30.86 -15.62
N GLY A 51 -36.15 31.37 -14.95
CA GLY A 51 -36.01 32.15 -13.72
C GLY A 51 -35.41 31.30 -12.56
N PRO A 52 -35.13 31.93 -11.43
CA PRO A 52 -34.57 31.27 -10.27
C PRO A 52 -35.53 30.24 -9.67
N ALA A 53 -35.03 29.19 -9.08
CA ALA A 53 -35.78 28.22 -8.30
C ALA A 53 -36.23 28.83 -6.95
N SER A 54 -37.24 28.23 -6.30
CA SER A 54 -37.64 28.62 -4.94
C SER A 54 -36.50 28.34 -3.94
N ARG A 55 -36.50 29.05 -2.81
CA ARG A 55 -35.53 28.88 -1.75
C ARG A 55 -35.53 27.44 -1.21
N GLN A 56 -36.71 26.84 -1.03
CA GLN A 56 -36.84 25.42 -0.63
C GLN A 56 -36.18 24.48 -1.64
N THR A 57 -36.38 24.71 -2.94
CA THR A 57 -35.71 23.93 -3.99
C THR A 57 -34.19 24.11 -3.95
N MET A 58 -33.70 25.35 -3.76
CA MET A 58 -32.27 25.65 -3.74
C MET A 58 -31.55 24.97 -2.56
N ILE A 59 -32.09 25.10 -1.33
CA ILE A 59 -31.46 24.45 -0.16
C ILE A 59 -31.43 22.94 -0.31
N ARG A 60 -32.53 22.34 -0.76
CA ARG A 60 -32.64 20.90 -0.98
C ARG A 60 -31.60 20.42 -2.02
N ARG A 61 -31.48 21.14 -3.15
CA ARG A 61 -30.53 20.86 -4.23
C ARG A 61 -29.09 20.90 -3.69
N LEU A 62 -28.71 21.97 -3.00
CA LEU A 62 -27.38 22.14 -2.43
C LEU A 62 -27.01 21.03 -1.44
N TYR A 63 -27.94 20.66 -0.54
CA TYR A 63 -27.70 19.60 0.43
C TYR A 63 -27.41 18.27 -0.23
N PHE A 64 -28.21 17.85 -1.21
CA PHE A 64 -27.96 16.59 -1.93
C PHE A 64 -26.72 16.62 -2.80
N ASP A 65 -26.40 17.74 -3.41
CA ASP A 65 -25.22 17.84 -4.29
C ASP A 65 -23.91 17.95 -3.50
N LEU A 66 -23.91 18.66 -2.37
CA LEU A 66 -22.69 18.90 -1.60
C LEU A 66 -22.48 17.89 -0.46
N THR A 67 -23.56 17.37 0.15
CA THR A 67 -23.44 16.47 1.31
C THR A 67 -24.05 15.08 1.11
N GLY A 68 -24.94 14.93 0.12
CA GLY A 68 -25.70 13.69 -0.11
C GLY A 68 -26.76 13.39 0.98
N LEU A 69 -27.10 14.37 1.82
CA LEU A 69 -28.09 14.26 2.90
C LEU A 69 -29.23 15.28 2.68
N PRO A 70 -30.42 15.02 3.19
CA PRO A 70 -31.50 16.04 3.19
C PRO A 70 -31.18 17.14 4.23
N PRO A 71 -31.65 18.39 4.00
CA PRO A 71 -31.71 19.37 5.06
C PRO A 71 -32.78 18.97 6.10
N THR A 72 -32.58 19.35 7.34
CA THR A 72 -33.59 19.24 8.41
C THR A 72 -34.69 20.32 8.23
N PRO A 73 -35.91 20.13 8.76
CA PRO A 73 -36.95 21.15 8.71
C PRO A 73 -36.51 22.51 9.27
N ALA A 74 -35.75 22.51 10.39
CA ALA A 74 -35.21 23.72 10.99
C ALA A 74 -34.20 24.45 10.09
N GLU A 75 -33.36 23.71 9.36
CA GLU A 75 -32.39 24.29 8.41
C GLU A 75 -33.10 24.88 7.18
N VAL A 76 -34.17 24.25 6.75
CA VAL A 76 -35.02 24.80 5.66
C VAL A 76 -35.66 26.09 6.12
N GLU A 77 -36.36 26.12 7.27
CA GLU A 77 -37.02 27.28 7.83
C GLU A 77 -36.02 28.43 8.02
N ALA A 78 -34.87 28.17 8.65
CA ALA A 78 -33.83 29.18 8.87
C ALA A 78 -33.37 29.81 7.56
N PHE A 79 -33.15 29.00 6.51
CA PHE A 79 -32.72 29.53 5.21
C PHE A 79 -33.83 30.28 4.49
N VAL A 80 -35.07 29.79 4.52
CA VAL A 80 -36.18 30.40 3.82
C VAL A 80 -36.57 31.77 4.42
N SER A 81 -36.49 31.89 5.76
CA SER A 81 -36.77 33.13 6.50
C SER A 81 -35.61 34.14 6.52
N ASP A 82 -34.37 33.70 6.20
CA ASP A 82 -33.18 34.59 6.17
C ASP A 82 -33.29 35.61 5.00
N THR A 83 -33.50 36.87 5.35
CA THR A 83 -33.61 37.96 4.38
C THR A 83 -32.28 38.58 3.96
N SER A 84 -31.16 38.05 4.46
CA SER A 84 -29.82 38.53 4.11
C SER A 84 -29.55 38.39 2.60
N PRO A 85 -28.97 39.41 1.94
CA PRO A 85 -28.64 39.33 0.52
C PRO A 85 -27.59 38.28 0.20
N ILE A 86 -26.80 37.82 1.24
CA ILE A 86 -25.76 36.79 1.12
C ILE A 86 -26.20 35.47 1.77
N ALA A 87 -27.49 35.27 2.06
CA ALA A 87 -28.00 34.05 2.70
C ALA A 87 -27.65 32.78 1.91
N TYR A 88 -27.69 32.85 0.59
CA TYR A 88 -27.37 31.73 -0.30
C TYR A 88 -25.86 31.42 -0.30
N GLU A 89 -25.06 32.44 -0.37
CA GLU A 89 -23.58 32.36 -0.29
C GLU A 89 -23.14 31.75 1.05
N ASN A 90 -23.71 32.21 2.16
CA ASN A 90 -23.45 31.65 3.49
C ASN A 90 -23.84 30.16 3.59
N LEU A 91 -24.96 29.79 2.96
CA LEU A 91 -25.37 28.38 2.89
C LEU A 91 -24.35 27.54 2.11
N VAL A 92 -23.87 28.03 0.96
CA VAL A 92 -22.85 27.34 0.17
C VAL A 92 -21.57 27.14 0.96
N GLU A 93 -21.04 28.17 1.65
CA GLU A 93 -19.83 28.08 2.46
C GLU A 93 -19.99 27.06 3.60
N ARG A 94 -21.12 27.08 4.29
CA ARG A 94 -21.42 26.12 5.37
C ARG A 94 -21.42 24.69 4.86
N LEU A 95 -21.98 24.42 3.68
CA LEU A 95 -22.06 23.07 3.12
C LEU A 95 -20.70 22.61 2.56
N LEU A 96 -19.90 23.48 1.96
CA LEU A 96 -18.53 23.19 1.54
C LEU A 96 -17.59 22.91 2.73
N ALA A 97 -17.83 23.56 3.89
CA ALA A 97 -17.11 23.28 5.12
C ALA A 97 -17.62 22.03 5.86
N SER A 98 -18.77 21.48 5.45
CA SER A 98 -19.34 20.30 6.11
C SER A 98 -18.43 19.08 5.98
N PRO A 99 -18.22 18.28 7.06
CA PRO A 99 -17.47 17.03 6.99
C PRO A 99 -18.14 16.01 6.05
N HIS A 100 -19.43 16.16 5.74
CA HIS A 100 -20.19 15.32 4.82
C HIS A 100 -19.92 15.62 3.35
N PHE A 101 -19.26 16.74 3.04
CA PHE A 101 -18.84 17.06 1.68
C PHE A 101 -17.92 15.98 1.10
N GLY A 102 -16.88 15.61 1.81
CA GLY A 102 -15.92 14.58 1.36
C GLY A 102 -16.57 13.19 1.24
N GLU A 103 -17.60 12.87 2.03
CA GLU A 103 -18.36 11.63 1.87
C GLU A 103 -19.14 11.62 0.55
N ARG A 104 -19.80 12.71 0.22
CA ARG A 104 -20.54 12.84 -1.04
C ARG A 104 -19.64 12.81 -2.27
N TRP A 105 -18.63 13.65 -2.29
CA TRP A 105 -17.70 13.76 -3.42
C TRP A 105 -16.72 12.59 -3.48
N GLY A 106 -16.40 11.99 -2.34
CA GLY A 106 -15.66 10.73 -2.26
C GLY A 106 -16.40 9.58 -2.93
N GLN A 107 -17.73 9.48 -2.80
CA GLN A 107 -18.52 8.46 -3.50
C GLN A 107 -18.34 8.55 -5.02
N HIS A 108 -18.32 9.75 -5.59
CA HIS A 108 -18.07 9.93 -7.02
C HIS A 108 -16.66 9.46 -7.44
N TRP A 109 -15.66 9.74 -6.60
CA TRP A 109 -14.31 9.29 -6.84
C TRP A 109 -14.15 7.76 -6.72
N LEU A 110 -14.80 7.15 -5.73
CA LEU A 110 -14.74 5.71 -5.49
C LEU A 110 -15.31 4.88 -6.66
N ASP A 111 -16.29 5.41 -7.38
CA ASP A 111 -16.81 4.81 -8.63
C ASP A 111 -15.73 4.81 -9.74
N LEU A 112 -15.00 5.91 -9.89
CA LEU A 112 -13.92 6.02 -10.87
C LEU A 112 -12.80 5.01 -10.66
N VAL A 113 -12.43 4.77 -9.41
CA VAL A 113 -11.33 3.86 -9.07
C VAL A 113 -11.79 2.43 -8.77
N ARG A 114 -13.03 2.08 -9.13
CA ARG A 114 -13.62 0.75 -8.92
C ARG A 114 -13.47 0.22 -7.48
N PHE A 115 -13.69 1.09 -6.51
CA PHE A 115 -13.48 0.77 -5.10
C PHE A 115 -14.30 -0.44 -4.65
N ALA A 116 -13.62 -1.41 -4.06
CA ALA A 116 -14.21 -2.47 -3.26
C ALA A 116 -13.22 -2.92 -2.17
N GLU A 117 -13.74 -3.54 -1.14
CA GLU A 117 -12.97 -4.08 -0.02
C GLU A 117 -12.62 -5.56 -0.23
N THR A 118 -12.99 -6.14 -1.39
CA THR A 118 -12.73 -7.53 -1.76
C THR A 118 -12.24 -7.67 -3.20
N ARG A 119 -11.65 -8.83 -3.53
CA ARG A 119 -11.04 -9.12 -4.83
C ARG A 119 -12.02 -9.54 -5.91
N GLY A 120 -13.22 -9.99 -5.54
CA GLY A 120 -14.12 -10.61 -6.50
C GLY A 120 -13.65 -11.99 -6.94
N HIS A 121 -13.98 -12.35 -8.20
CA HIS A 121 -13.66 -13.62 -8.79
C HIS A 121 -14.25 -14.80 -7.98
N GLU A 122 -13.62 -15.97 -7.98
CA GLU A 122 -14.18 -17.18 -7.38
C GLU A 122 -14.40 -17.11 -5.87
N ALA A 123 -13.53 -16.49 -5.11
CA ALA A 123 -13.49 -16.59 -3.66
C ALA A 123 -13.67 -15.27 -2.93
N ASP A 124 -13.77 -14.16 -3.64
CA ASP A 124 -14.04 -12.81 -3.11
C ASP A 124 -13.26 -12.45 -1.85
N TYR A 125 -11.96 -12.76 -1.82
CA TYR A 125 -11.08 -12.50 -0.68
C TYR A 125 -11.01 -11.03 -0.32
N PRO A 126 -10.96 -10.69 0.98
CA PRO A 126 -10.83 -9.32 1.42
C PRO A 126 -9.50 -8.70 0.99
N ILE A 127 -9.52 -7.42 0.63
CA ILE A 127 -8.34 -6.59 0.42
C ILE A 127 -7.97 -5.99 1.78
N PRO A 128 -6.81 -6.32 2.36
CA PRO A 128 -6.44 -5.83 3.67
C PRO A 128 -6.42 -4.31 3.73
N GLN A 129 -7.02 -3.70 4.76
CA GLN A 129 -7.00 -2.25 5.00
C GLN A 129 -7.60 -1.38 3.86
N ALA A 130 -8.41 -1.93 2.94
CA ALA A 130 -8.97 -1.17 1.81
C ALA A 130 -9.81 0.03 2.26
N TYR A 131 -10.56 -0.08 3.38
CA TYR A 131 -11.34 1.02 3.95
C TYR A 131 -10.49 2.27 4.25
N ARG A 132 -9.18 2.13 4.49
CA ARG A 132 -8.28 3.27 4.76
C ARG A 132 -8.07 4.14 3.51
N TYR A 133 -8.11 3.56 2.32
CA TYR A 133 -8.10 4.33 1.08
C TYR A 133 -9.39 5.15 0.92
N ARG A 134 -10.57 4.57 1.17
CA ARG A 134 -11.83 5.32 1.22
C ARG A 134 -11.75 6.50 2.20
N ASN A 135 -11.27 6.23 3.41
CA ASN A 135 -11.13 7.25 4.44
C ASN A 135 -10.16 8.36 4.03
N TYR A 136 -9.06 8.01 3.34
CA TYR A 136 -8.13 8.98 2.76
C TYR A 136 -8.81 9.88 1.73
N VAL A 137 -9.57 9.31 0.80
CA VAL A 137 -10.31 10.09 -0.22
C VAL A 137 -11.25 11.10 0.42
N ILE A 138 -12.02 10.67 1.42
CA ILE A 138 -12.95 11.55 2.16
C ILE A 138 -12.20 12.70 2.84
N ARG A 139 -11.09 12.41 3.55
CA ARG A 139 -10.29 13.44 4.21
C ARG A 139 -9.63 14.40 3.23
N ALA A 140 -9.07 13.88 2.13
CA ALA A 140 -8.43 14.70 1.11
C ALA A 140 -9.42 15.71 0.50
N LEU A 141 -10.64 15.29 0.18
CA LEU A 141 -11.69 16.16 -0.35
C LEU A 141 -12.23 17.16 0.70
N ASN A 142 -12.38 16.71 1.96
CA ASN A 142 -12.76 17.63 3.05
C ASN A 142 -11.72 18.71 3.31
N ALA A 143 -10.43 18.36 3.22
CA ALA A 143 -9.32 19.28 3.38
C ALA A 143 -9.06 20.12 2.12
N ASP A 144 -9.82 19.92 1.05
CA ASP A 144 -9.60 20.55 -0.25
C ASP A 144 -8.15 20.43 -0.74
N VAL A 145 -7.59 19.23 -0.62
CA VAL A 145 -6.23 18.97 -1.13
C VAL A 145 -6.18 19.35 -2.60
N PRO A 146 -5.21 20.19 -3.02
CA PRO A 146 -5.05 20.56 -4.41
C PRO A 146 -5.14 19.36 -5.34
N TYR A 147 -5.98 19.44 -6.38
CA TYR A 147 -6.24 18.25 -7.21
C TYR A 147 -4.99 17.71 -7.92
N ASN A 148 -4.03 18.57 -8.24
CA ASN A 148 -2.72 18.16 -8.74
C ASN A 148 -1.95 17.33 -7.71
N ASP A 149 -1.95 17.71 -6.42
CA ASP A 149 -1.34 16.93 -5.34
C ASP A 149 -2.10 15.61 -5.12
N PHE A 150 -3.43 15.64 -5.19
CA PHE A 150 -4.25 14.44 -5.12
C PHE A 150 -3.91 13.45 -6.25
N VAL A 151 -3.66 13.91 -7.47
CA VAL A 151 -3.17 13.09 -8.59
C VAL A 151 -1.78 12.51 -8.29
N VAL A 152 -0.86 13.35 -7.81
CA VAL A 152 0.50 12.91 -7.44
C VAL A 152 0.46 11.85 -6.33
N GLU A 153 -0.37 12.04 -5.31
CA GLU A 153 -0.55 11.06 -4.23
C GLU A 153 -1.09 9.71 -4.74
N HIS A 154 -1.96 9.72 -5.76
CA HIS A 154 -2.46 8.49 -6.36
C HIS A 154 -1.40 7.75 -7.19
N VAL A 155 -0.54 8.48 -7.90
CA VAL A 155 0.48 7.86 -8.75
C VAL A 155 1.73 7.44 -7.96
N ALA A 156 2.19 8.27 -7.04
CA ALA A 156 3.47 8.12 -6.35
C ALA A 156 3.45 8.61 -4.90
N GLY A 157 2.31 8.51 -4.21
CA GLY A 157 2.14 9.04 -2.84
C GLY A 157 3.09 8.45 -1.80
N ASP A 158 3.52 7.20 -2.00
CA ASP A 158 4.54 6.55 -1.18
C ASP A 158 5.93 7.16 -1.31
N MET A 159 6.18 7.94 -2.36
CA MET A 159 7.44 8.59 -2.71
C MET A 159 7.44 10.10 -2.42
N VAL A 160 6.30 10.70 -2.07
CA VAL A 160 6.18 12.15 -1.76
C VAL A 160 7.02 12.51 -0.54
N LYS A 161 7.83 13.56 -0.66
CA LYS A 161 8.69 14.10 0.42
C LYS A 161 8.69 15.64 0.40
N PRO A 162 8.30 16.31 1.49
CA PRO A 162 7.68 15.75 2.70
C PRO A 162 6.27 15.22 2.39
N PRO A 163 5.80 14.17 3.07
CA PRO A 163 4.43 13.68 2.91
C PRO A 163 3.43 14.61 3.59
N ARG A 164 2.21 14.66 3.08
CA ARG A 164 1.08 15.26 3.78
C ARG A 164 0.67 14.35 4.95
N LEU A 165 0.40 14.94 6.09
CA LEU A 165 0.06 14.22 7.32
C LEU A 165 -1.41 14.41 7.69
N ASP A 166 -2.02 13.37 8.24
CA ASP A 166 -3.30 13.47 8.93
C ASP A 166 -3.14 14.39 10.15
N PRO A 167 -3.94 15.47 10.29
CA PRO A 167 -3.76 16.41 11.39
C PRO A 167 -4.06 15.81 12.77
N ALA A 168 -4.92 14.79 12.85
CA ALA A 168 -5.31 14.16 14.11
C ALA A 168 -4.38 13.00 14.50
N THR A 169 -4.03 12.13 13.54
CA THR A 169 -3.25 10.92 13.81
C THR A 169 -1.79 11.04 13.45
N ARG A 170 -1.40 12.10 12.74
CA ARG A 170 -0.06 12.31 12.21
C ARG A 170 0.40 11.25 11.20
N GLU A 171 -0.50 10.37 10.77
CA GLU A 171 -0.19 9.36 9.75
C GLU A 171 0.15 10.00 8.40
N ASN A 172 0.99 9.30 7.62
CA ASN A 172 1.32 9.66 6.25
C ASN A 172 0.09 9.47 5.34
N GLU A 173 -0.61 10.56 5.05
CA GLU A 173 -1.79 10.55 4.16
C GLU A 173 -1.39 10.34 2.69
N SER A 174 -0.31 10.98 2.23
CA SER A 174 0.13 10.88 0.84
C SER A 174 0.31 9.44 0.38
N ALA A 175 0.91 8.60 1.22
CA ALA A 175 1.15 7.19 0.89
C ALA A 175 -0.14 6.39 0.67
N LYS A 176 -1.26 6.78 1.31
CA LYS A 176 -2.55 6.09 1.20
C LYS A 176 -3.20 6.29 -0.16
N GLY A 177 -2.90 7.39 -0.87
CA GLY A 177 -3.40 7.65 -2.21
C GLY A 177 -3.04 6.56 -3.22
N ALA A 178 -1.80 6.05 -3.17
CA ALA A 178 -1.35 4.96 -4.02
C ALA A 178 -2.08 3.62 -3.76
N GLY A 179 -2.91 3.53 -2.72
CA GLY A 179 -3.71 2.35 -2.42
C GLY A 179 -4.72 1.97 -3.53
N PHE A 180 -5.12 2.91 -4.39
CA PHE A 180 -6.08 2.63 -5.48
C PHE A 180 -5.59 1.57 -6.48
N TRP A 181 -4.28 1.41 -6.63
CA TRP A 181 -3.70 0.38 -7.50
C TRP A 181 -4.06 -1.04 -7.05
N HIS A 182 -4.31 -1.23 -5.75
CA HIS A 182 -4.73 -2.51 -5.17
C HIS A 182 -6.19 -2.89 -5.47
N LEU A 183 -7.03 -1.94 -5.92
CA LEU A 183 -8.50 -2.11 -5.99
C LEU A 183 -8.99 -2.88 -7.22
N GLY A 184 -8.14 -3.62 -7.91
CA GLY A 184 -8.54 -4.46 -9.03
C GLY A 184 -9.15 -5.79 -8.57
N GLU A 185 -9.94 -6.39 -9.45
CA GLU A 185 -10.25 -7.81 -9.39
C GLU A 185 -8.94 -8.61 -9.46
N ALA A 186 -8.89 -9.76 -8.80
CA ALA A 186 -7.75 -10.66 -8.89
C ALA A 186 -8.22 -12.11 -8.88
N THR A 187 -7.74 -12.87 -9.86
CA THR A 187 -7.93 -14.30 -9.95
C THR A 187 -7.24 -15.00 -8.78
N HIS A 188 -7.97 -15.88 -8.12
CA HIS A 188 -7.46 -16.60 -6.96
C HIS A 188 -6.31 -17.55 -7.30
N SER A 189 -6.42 -18.27 -8.42
CA SER A 189 -5.49 -19.31 -8.83
C SER A 189 -5.36 -19.30 -10.35
N PRO A 190 -4.66 -18.32 -10.94
CA PRO A 190 -4.54 -18.23 -12.37
C PRO A 190 -3.74 -19.44 -12.93
N VAL A 191 -4.30 -20.11 -13.91
CA VAL A 191 -3.59 -21.16 -14.66
C VAL A 191 -2.54 -20.52 -15.59
N ASP A 192 -2.89 -19.40 -16.19
CA ASP A 192 -2.00 -18.57 -17.00
C ASP A 192 -1.61 -17.30 -16.22
N ILE A 193 -0.52 -17.37 -15.47
CA ILE A 193 -0.05 -16.27 -14.60
C ILE A 193 0.30 -15.03 -15.42
N ARG A 194 0.94 -15.20 -16.58
CA ARG A 194 1.33 -14.06 -17.45
C ARG A 194 0.10 -13.42 -18.11
N GLY A 195 -0.86 -14.22 -18.52
CA GLY A 195 -2.14 -13.72 -19.03
C GLY A 195 -2.93 -12.95 -17.99
N ASP A 196 -3.01 -13.46 -16.75
CA ASP A 196 -3.66 -12.77 -15.61
C ASP A 196 -2.95 -11.44 -15.30
N GLU A 197 -1.62 -11.43 -15.26
CA GLU A 197 -0.85 -10.21 -15.08
C GLU A 197 -1.16 -9.16 -16.17
N CYS A 198 -1.14 -9.57 -17.44
CA CYS A 198 -1.45 -8.67 -18.55
C CYS A 198 -2.87 -8.09 -18.45
N ASN A 199 -3.83 -8.87 -17.97
CA ASN A 199 -5.21 -8.41 -17.76
C ASN A 199 -5.32 -7.47 -16.56
N ARG A 200 -4.60 -7.74 -15.48
CA ARG A 200 -4.53 -6.86 -14.30
C ARG A 200 -3.87 -5.51 -14.65
N VAL A 201 -2.74 -5.54 -15.36
CA VAL A 201 -2.06 -4.32 -15.84
C VAL A 201 -2.96 -3.56 -16.80
N HIS A 202 -3.66 -4.26 -17.71
CA HIS A 202 -4.64 -3.65 -18.62
C HIS A 202 -5.75 -2.92 -17.86
N ASN A 203 -6.35 -3.56 -16.84
CA ASN A 203 -7.36 -2.93 -16.01
C ASN A 203 -6.81 -1.69 -15.27
N GLN A 204 -5.58 -1.76 -14.75
CA GLN A 204 -4.94 -0.62 -14.10
C GLN A 204 -4.70 0.56 -15.06
N ILE A 205 -4.23 0.29 -16.29
CA ILE A 205 -4.03 1.31 -17.33
C ILE A 205 -5.37 1.91 -17.76
N ASP A 206 -6.39 1.09 -17.94
CA ASP A 206 -7.74 1.57 -18.31
C ASP A 206 -8.31 2.49 -17.24
N VAL A 207 -8.26 2.07 -15.97
CA VAL A 207 -8.72 2.91 -14.86
C VAL A 207 -7.94 4.22 -14.76
N TYR A 208 -6.63 4.15 -14.80
CA TYR A 208 -5.77 5.33 -14.73
C TYR A 208 -6.05 6.31 -15.87
N SER A 209 -6.05 5.82 -17.11
CA SER A 209 -6.23 6.69 -18.27
C SER A 209 -7.61 7.34 -18.32
N LYS A 210 -8.66 6.60 -17.98
CA LYS A 210 -10.01 7.15 -17.88
C LYS A 210 -10.16 8.09 -16.69
N ALA A 211 -9.68 7.69 -15.50
CA ALA A 211 -9.85 8.49 -14.28
C ALA A 211 -9.14 9.84 -14.36
N PHE A 212 -7.95 9.90 -14.88
CA PHE A 212 -7.13 11.11 -14.87
C PHE A 212 -7.02 11.83 -16.21
N LEU A 213 -7.01 11.08 -17.32
CA LEU A 213 -6.79 11.65 -18.67
C LEU A 213 -8.07 11.69 -19.52
N GLY A 214 -9.13 10.98 -19.12
CA GLY A 214 -10.32 10.86 -19.96
C GLY A 214 -10.01 10.24 -21.33
N LEU A 215 -9.10 9.28 -21.39
CA LEU A 215 -8.63 8.60 -22.59
C LEU A 215 -8.82 7.08 -22.49
N THR A 216 -9.00 6.43 -23.65
CA THR A 216 -9.19 4.97 -23.74
C THR A 216 -7.89 4.26 -24.10
N MET A 217 -6.82 4.44 -23.30
CA MET A 217 -5.50 3.84 -23.57
C MET A 217 -5.53 2.30 -23.69
N GLY A 218 -6.50 1.65 -23.08
CA GLY A 218 -6.64 0.19 -23.16
C GLY A 218 -6.72 -0.35 -24.58
N CYS A 219 -7.25 0.42 -25.55
CA CYS A 219 -7.30 0.04 -26.97
C CYS A 219 -5.92 -0.13 -27.58
N ALA A 220 -4.91 0.58 -27.06
CA ALA A 220 -3.54 0.54 -27.56
C ALA A 220 -2.75 -0.71 -27.15
N ARG A 221 -3.33 -1.64 -26.39
CA ARG A 221 -2.69 -2.92 -26.03
C ARG A 221 -2.30 -3.77 -27.25
N CYS A 222 -3.14 -3.76 -28.29
CA CYS A 222 -2.99 -4.69 -29.42
C CYS A 222 -2.48 -4.04 -30.72
N HIS A 223 -2.74 -2.75 -30.89
CA HIS A 223 -2.36 -1.95 -32.06
C HIS A 223 -2.40 -0.46 -31.68
N ASP A 224 -1.80 0.42 -32.43
CA ASP A 224 -1.94 1.85 -32.22
C ASP A 224 -3.42 2.25 -32.13
N HIS A 225 -3.77 3.10 -31.17
CA HIS A 225 -5.16 3.53 -31.00
C HIS A 225 -5.70 4.04 -32.33
N LYS A 226 -6.85 3.53 -32.77
CA LYS A 226 -7.37 3.77 -34.14
C LYS A 226 -7.58 5.26 -34.43
N PHE A 227 -7.99 6.04 -33.44
CA PHE A 227 -8.43 7.42 -33.60
C PHE A 227 -7.55 8.43 -32.83
N ASP A 228 -7.17 8.11 -31.60
CA ASP A 228 -6.41 9.00 -30.72
C ASP A 228 -4.89 8.94 -30.97
N ALA A 229 -4.17 9.96 -30.50
CA ALA A 229 -2.72 10.05 -30.63
C ALA A 229 -1.97 9.20 -29.60
N ILE A 230 -2.32 7.93 -29.50
CA ILE A 230 -1.77 6.94 -28.56
C ILE A 230 -1.22 5.76 -29.36
N SER A 231 0.07 5.46 -29.19
CA SER A 231 0.70 4.30 -29.84
C SER A 231 0.63 3.06 -28.94
N THR A 232 0.81 1.90 -29.54
CA THR A 232 1.00 0.64 -28.81
C THR A 232 2.21 0.76 -27.87
N ALA A 233 3.27 1.42 -28.32
CA ALA A 233 4.44 1.68 -27.50
C ALA A 233 4.14 2.56 -26.27
N ASP A 234 3.17 3.50 -26.31
CA ASP A 234 2.75 4.25 -25.12
C ASP A 234 2.10 3.33 -24.07
N TYR A 235 1.29 2.36 -24.54
CA TYR A 235 0.68 1.39 -23.61
C TYR A 235 1.75 0.56 -22.88
N TYR A 236 2.76 0.05 -23.59
CA TYR A 236 3.81 -0.77 -22.96
C TYR A 236 4.81 0.07 -22.15
N ALA A 237 5.09 1.30 -22.56
CA ALA A 237 5.84 2.26 -21.76
C ALA A 237 5.16 2.50 -20.40
N PHE A 238 3.83 2.60 -20.41
CA PHE A 238 3.05 2.75 -19.18
C PHE A 238 3.01 1.46 -18.35
N ALA A 239 2.88 0.29 -19.00
CA ALA A 239 2.94 -1.01 -18.34
C ALA A 239 4.25 -1.18 -17.56
N GLY A 240 5.37 -0.69 -18.09
CA GLY A 240 6.67 -0.70 -17.43
C GLY A 240 6.69 0.02 -16.07
N TYR A 241 5.98 1.14 -15.91
CA TYR A 241 5.84 1.80 -14.59
C TYR A 241 5.16 0.90 -13.56
N LEU A 242 4.14 0.15 -13.97
CA LEU A 242 3.38 -0.73 -13.10
C LEU A 242 4.17 -2.00 -12.74
N GLN A 243 4.95 -2.51 -13.67
CA GLN A 243 5.84 -3.66 -13.45
C GLN A 243 7.03 -3.33 -12.54
N SER A 244 7.45 -2.07 -12.54
CA SER A 244 8.56 -1.58 -11.73
C SER A 244 8.20 -1.36 -10.25
N SER A 245 6.94 -1.62 -9.86
CA SER A 245 6.44 -1.43 -8.49
C SER A 245 5.68 -2.64 -8.01
N GLY A 246 5.75 -2.92 -6.71
CA GLY A 246 5.01 -4.02 -6.07
C GLY A 246 3.92 -3.51 -5.12
N TYR A 247 2.87 -4.30 -4.94
CA TYR A 247 1.87 -4.05 -3.90
C TYR A 247 2.48 -4.20 -2.51
N HIS A 248 2.20 -3.24 -1.63
CA HIS A 248 2.79 -3.24 -0.30
C HIS A 248 1.81 -2.74 0.77
N LEU A 249 1.86 -3.38 1.95
CA LEU A 249 1.30 -2.83 3.19
C LEU A 249 2.41 -2.07 3.89
N LYS A 250 2.34 -0.74 3.86
CA LYS A 250 3.33 0.16 4.45
C LYS A 250 2.89 0.61 5.83
N ASP A 251 3.83 0.74 6.73
CA ASP A 251 3.64 1.48 7.96
C ASP A 251 3.54 2.98 7.63
N VAL A 252 2.39 3.55 7.93
CA VAL A 252 2.08 4.97 7.71
C VAL A 252 2.03 5.77 9.01
N ALA A 253 2.41 5.19 10.15
CA ALA A 253 2.51 5.91 11.42
C ALA A 253 3.42 7.12 11.28
N ASP A 254 3.27 8.12 12.17
CA ASP A 254 3.92 9.44 12.08
C ASP A 254 5.36 9.37 11.50
N PRO A 255 5.57 9.73 10.23
CA PRO A 255 6.88 9.60 9.58
C PRO A 255 7.91 10.59 10.15
N VAL A 256 7.46 11.70 10.73
CA VAL A 256 8.33 12.70 11.35
C VAL A 256 8.88 12.17 12.67
N ALA A 257 8.02 11.53 13.48
CA ALA A 257 8.45 10.87 14.71
C ALA A 257 9.37 9.68 14.40
N GLN A 258 9.04 8.86 13.39
CA GLN A 258 9.90 7.77 12.94
C GLN A 258 11.26 8.26 12.44
N ASP A 259 11.30 9.34 11.63
CA ASP A 259 12.54 9.95 11.13
C ASP A 259 13.39 10.53 12.27
N SER A 260 12.74 11.19 13.23
CA SER A 260 13.40 11.74 14.41
C SER A 260 14.04 10.61 15.25
N ALA A 261 13.26 9.57 15.54
CA ALA A 261 13.76 8.42 16.30
C ALA A 261 14.92 7.72 15.57
N TYR A 262 14.79 7.51 14.25
CA TYR A 262 15.85 6.91 13.41
C TYR A 262 17.15 7.73 13.46
N LYS A 263 17.07 9.05 13.26
CA LYS A 263 18.24 9.94 13.31
C LYS A 263 18.89 9.97 14.70
N LYS A 264 18.09 10.01 15.77
CA LYS A 264 18.59 9.96 17.15
C LYS A 264 19.28 8.63 17.43
N MET A 265 18.72 7.51 16.96
CA MET A 265 19.28 6.19 17.13
C MET A 265 20.60 6.04 16.37
N ALA A 266 20.62 6.47 15.10
CA ALA A 266 21.84 6.45 14.28
C ALA A 266 22.95 7.31 14.87
N LYS A 267 22.60 8.51 15.36
CA LYS A 267 23.53 9.41 16.07
C LYS A 267 24.06 8.79 17.35
N LEU A 268 23.17 8.24 18.20
CA LEU A 268 23.54 7.56 19.45
C LEU A 268 24.54 6.42 19.17
N ARG A 269 24.27 5.62 18.12
CA ARG A 269 25.19 4.55 17.71
C ARG A 269 26.54 5.11 17.27
N ALA A 270 26.57 6.07 16.35
CA ALA A 270 27.78 6.65 15.82
C ALA A 270 28.67 7.29 16.91
N GLU A 271 28.06 7.99 17.88
CA GLU A 271 28.78 8.63 18.99
C GLU A 271 29.34 7.63 20.01
N ASN A 272 28.75 6.45 20.15
CA ASN A 272 29.14 5.48 21.17
C ASN A 272 29.88 4.25 20.61
N GLU A 273 29.71 3.90 19.33
CA GLU A 273 30.22 2.65 18.78
C GLU A 273 31.74 2.51 18.96
N THR A 274 32.51 3.53 18.58
CA THR A 274 33.98 3.49 18.71
C THR A 274 34.43 3.30 20.17
N ARG A 275 33.80 4.01 21.11
CA ARG A 275 34.11 3.89 22.54
C ARG A 275 33.78 2.49 23.07
N LEU A 276 32.55 2.02 22.82
CA LEU A 276 32.06 0.70 23.28
C LEU A 276 32.89 -0.45 22.71
N VAL A 277 33.26 -0.33 21.43
CA VAL A 277 34.09 -1.28 20.74
C VAL A 277 35.52 -1.29 21.32
N THR A 278 36.10 -0.14 21.63
CA THR A 278 37.40 0.00 22.26
C THR A 278 37.43 -0.58 23.68
N GLU A 279 36.40 -0.28 24.48
CA GLU A 279 36.24 -0.86 25.82
C GLU A 279 36.11 -2.40 25.77
N TYR A 280 35.29 -2.90 24.81
CA TYR A 280 35.16 -4.34 24.57
C TYR A 280 36.47 -4.97 24.13
N ALA A 281 37.22 -4.33 23.21
CA ALA A 281 38.51 -4.81 22.75
C ALA A 281 39.54 -4.90 23.89
N ALA A 282 39.57 -3.93 24.81
CA ALA A 282 40.39 -3.99 25.99
C ALA A 282 40.06 -5.20 26.89
N THR A 283 38.73 -5.43 27.09
CA THR A 283 38.23 -6.61 27.80
C THR A 283 38.68 -7.91 27.13
N VAL A 284 38.56 -8.01 25.79
CA VAL A 284 38.99 -9.18 25.02
C VAL A 284 40.49 -9.41 25.21
N LYS A 285 41.35 -8.37 25.10
CA LYS A 285 42.77 -8.49 25.28
C LYS A 285 43.14 -9.11 26.65
N THR A 286 42.53 -8.66 27.73
CA THR A 286 42.75 -9.21 29.07
C THR A 286 42.31 -10.68 29.16
N ARG A 287 41.13 -10.99 28.57
CA ARG A 287 40.55 -12.35 28.61
C ARG A 287 41.34 -13.39 27.85
N VAL A 288 41.93 -13.00 26.71
CA VAL A 288 42.64 -13.91 25.83
C VAL A 288 44.14 -14.01 26.18
N SER A 289 44.67 -13.18 27.09
CA SER A 289 46.11 -13.14 27.43
C SER A 289 46.64 -14.49 27.94
N ARG A 290 45.80 -15.27 28.62
CA ARG A 290 46.17 -16.57 29.18
C ARG A 290 45.71 -17.77 28.35
N VAL A 291 45.11 -17.55 27.16
CA VAL A 291 44.63 -18.65 26.28
C VAL A 291 45.75 -19.65 25.96
N GLY A 292 46.95 -19.12 25.75
CA GLY A 292 48.13 -19.92 25.49
C GLY A 292 48.51 -20.84 26.62
N ASP A 293 48.28 -20.46 27.90
CA ASP A 293 48.64 -21.25 29.06
C ASP A 293 47.83 -22.55 29.15
N TYR A 294 46.57 -22.52 28.71
CA TYR A 294 45.69 -23.70 28.71
C TYR A 294 46.02 -24.71 27.62
N LEU A 295 46.59 -24.26 26.49
CA LEU A 295 46.81 -25.06 25.30
C LEU A 295 47.66 -26.32 25.58
N PRO A 296 48.90 -26.24 26.13
CA PRO A 296 49.75 -27.41 26.36
C PRO A 296 49.17 -28.34 27.43
N VAL A 297 48.51 -27.79 28.45
CA VAL A 297 47.97 -28.60 29.56
C VAL A 297 46.72 -29.38 29.08
N ALA A 298 45.81 -28.77 28.34
CA ALA A 298 44.65 -29.43 27.78
C ALA A 298 45.06 -30.50 26.74
N ALA A 299 46.08 -30.22 25.91
CA ALA A 299 46.59 -31.18 24.94
C ALA A 299 47.22 -32.40 25.64
N ARG A 300 48.05 -32.20 26.71
CA ARG A 300 48.60 -33.28 27.48
C ARG A 300 47.52 -34.15 28.08
N ILE A 301 46.51 -33.56 28.76
CA ILE A 301 45.42 -34.33 29.37
C ILE A 301 44.71 -35.14 28.30
N LEU A 302 44.42 -34.56 27.13
CA LEU A 302 43.68 -35.23 26.07
C LEU A 302 44.49 -36.40 25.45
N ASN A 303 45.84 -36.26 25.35
CA ASN A 303 46.71 -37.34 24.87
C ASN A 303 46.88 -38.50 25.89
N GLU A 304 46.70 -38.23 27.18
CA GLU A 304 46.75 -39.21 28.25
C GLU A 304 45.40 -39.92 28.48
N ILE A 305 44.28 -39.47 27.84
CA ILE A 305 43.00 -40.17 27.91
C ILE A 305 43.11 -41.51 27.18
N PRO A 306 42.80 -42.65 27.86
CA PRO A 306 42.77 -43.94 27.20
C PRO A 306 41.84 -43.96 25.95
N THR A 307 42.28 -44.76 24.96
CA THR A 307 41.45 -44.98 23.74
C THR A 307 40.89 -46.41 23.78
N GLY A 308 39.59 -46.56 23.53
CA GLY A 308 38.86 -47.82 23.51
C GLY A 308 37.34 -47.66 23.62
N GLU A 309 36.57 -48.70 23.34
CA GLU A 309 35.07 -48.63 23.40
C GLU A 309 34.55 -48.31 24.80
N ASP A 310 35.23 -48.76 25.87
CA ASP A 310 34.90 -48.49 27.28
C ASP A 310 35.72 -47.36 27.90
N ALA A 311 36.47 -46.60 27.13
CA ALA A 311 37.29 -45.50 27.62
C ALA A 311 36.41 -44.30 28.08
N PRO A 312 36.86 -43.59 29.17
CA PRO A 312 36.18 -42.36 29.59
C PRO A 312 36.15 -41.37 28.46
N LYS A 313 34.99 -40.74 28.24
CA LYS A 313 34.85 -39.70 27.21
C LYS A 313 35.53 -38.41 27.68
N PRO A 314 36.12 -37.61 26.78
CA PRO A 314 36.68 -36.30 27.15
C PRO A 314 35.72 -35.39 27.90
N ALA A 315 34.41 -35.56 27.71
CA ALA A 315 33.36 -34.84 28.46
C ALA A 315 33.29 -35.26 29.95
N ASP A 316 33.84 -36.40 30.33
CA ASP A 316 33.87 -36.89 31.72
C ASP A 316 35.00 -36.24 32.53
N TYR A 317 35.95 -35.56 31.86
CA TYR A 317 37.04 -34.82 32.49
C TYR A 317 36.58 -33.45 32.99
N ILE A 318 35.66 -33.48 33.94
CA ILE A 318 35.11 -32.27 34.61
C ILE A 318 36.15 -31.69 35.60
N ALA A 319 35.85 -30.53 36.15
CA ALA A 319 36.73 -29.82 37.10
C ALA A 319 37.16 -30.67 38.33
N SER A 320 36.35 -31.61 38.76
CA SER A 320 36.64 -32.52 39.88
C SER A 320 37.61 -33.69 39.51
N HIS A 321 37.85 -33.94 38.22
CA HIS A 321 38.69 -35.03 37.76
C HIS A 321 40.15 -34.85 38.22
N PRO A 322 40.83 -35.90 38.75
CA PRO A 322 42.16 -35.76 39.30
C PRO A 322 43.23 -35.21 38.36
N MET A 323 43.19 -35.61 37.08
CA MET A 323 44.15 -35.10 36.08
C MET A 323 43.92 -33.60 35.78
N VAL A 324 42.69 -33.17 35.75
CA VAL A 324 42.35 -31.75 35.54
C VAL A 324 42.78 -30.92 36.73
N LYS A 325 42.52 -31.37 37.96
CA LYS A 325 42.98 -30.72 39.18
C LYS A 325 44.52 -30.60 39.24
N ALA A 326 45.21 -31.74 39.06
CA ALA A 326 46.67 -31.74 39.09
C ALA A 326 47.27 -30.86 37.97
N GLY A 327 46.73 -30.90 36.77
CA GLY A 327 47.15 -30.06 35.67
C GLY A 327 46.90 -28.57 35.94
N ALA A 328 45.79 -28.24 36.53
CA ALA A 328 45.44 -26.85 36.89
C ALA A 328 46.36 -26.31 38.01
N GLU A 329 46.60 -27.10 39.07
CA GLU A 329 47.52 -26.71 40.14
C GLU A 329 48.93 -26.47 39.65
N ALA A 330 49.47 -27.41 38.88
CA ALA A 330 50.85 -27.35 38.35
C ALA A 330 51.08 -26.13 37.46
N ALA A 331 50.08 -25.73 36.67
CA ALA A 331 50.14 -24.60 35.74
C ALA A 331 49.51 -23.32 36.30
N LYS A 332 49.03 -23.32 37.53
CA LYS A 332 48.31 -22.17 38.15
C LYS A 332 47.16 -21.69 37.28
N LEU A 333 46.31 -22.61 36.77
CA LEU A 333 45.14 -22.39 35.90
C LEU A 333 43.83 -22.57 36.68
N ASN A 334 42.79 -21.99 36.15
CA ASN A 334 41.43 -22.21 36.64
C ASN A 334 40.95 -23.63 36.21
N THR A 335 40.53 -24.44 37.19
CA THR A 335 40.17 -25.84 36.98
C THR A 335 38.94 -26.02 36.07
N ASP A 336 37.89 -25.20 36.25
CA ASP A 336 36.69 -25.24 35.40
C ASP A 336 37.02 -24.85 33.95
N LYS A 337 37.88 -23.83 33.76
CA LYS A 337 38.35 -23.44 32.44
C LYS A 337 39.16 -24.52 31.76
N LEU A 338 40.07 -25.14 32.50
CA LEU A 338 40.88 -26.25 31.96
C LEU A 338 40.01 -27.43 31.52
N ALA A 339 39.02 -27.83 32.34
CA ALA A 339 38.05 -28.86 31.95
C ALA A 339 37.32 -28.49 30.64
N ALA A 340 36.84 -27.25 30.53
CA ALA A 340 36.20 -26.74 29.32
C ALA A 340 37.14 -26.77 28.10
N TRP A 341 38.42 -26.43 28.26
CA TRP A 341 39.44 -26.52 27.21
C TRP A 341 39.69 -27.95 26.74
N VAL A 342 39.74 -28.95 27.65
CA VAL A 342 39.88 -30.36 27.29
C VAL A 342 38.70 -30.81 26.42
N ALA A 343 37.46 -30.49 26.84
CA ALA A 343 36.26 -30.80 26.07
C ALA A 343 36.23 -30.08 24.70
N TYR A 344 36.67 -28.84 24.65
CA TYR A 344 36.75 -28.08 23.39
C TYR A 344 37.81 -28.72 22.45
N PHE A 345 38.96 -29.12 22.93
CA PHE A 345 40.01 -29.76 22.14
C PHE A 345 39.55 -31.05 21.47
N ASP A 346 38.81 -31.87 22.22
CA ASP A 346 38.21 -33.08 21.68
C ASP A 346 37.30 -32.81 20.50
N LYS A 347 36.43 -31.82 20.66
CA LYS A 347 35.51 -31.38 19.58
C LYS A 347 36.28 -30.77 18.41
N ALA A 348 37.21 -29.86 18.66
CA ALA A 348 37.94 -29.14 17.63
C ALA A 348 38.89 -30.02 16.82
N ARG A 349 39.52 -31.06 17.44
CA ARG A 349 40.36 -32.02 16.70
C ARG A 349 39.59 -32.84 15.68
N GLY A 350 38.28 -33.04 15.91
CA GLY A 350 37.37 -33.76 15.00
C GLY A 350 36.73 -32.88 13.91
N SER A 351 36.87 -31.57 13.98
CA SER A 351 36.15 -30.63 13.09
C SER A 351 37.12 -29.71 12.35
N VAL A 352 37.49 -30.05 11.13
CA VAL A 352 38.33 -29.20 10.25
C VAL A 352 37.69 -27.81 10.01
N ALA A 353 36.40 -27.71 10.24
CA ALA A 353 35.64 -26.46 10.12
C ALA A 353 35.83 -25.53 11.33
N ASP A 354 36.37 -25.98 12.44
CA ASP A 354 36.65 -25.13 13.59
C ASP A 354 37.85 -24.20 13.26
N PRO A 355 37.80 -22.91 13.53
CA PRO A 355 38.90 -21.98 13.25
C PRO A 355 40.23 -22.38 13.91
N LEU A 356 40.17 -22.99 15.08
CA LEU A 356 41.38 -23.43 15.80
C LEU A 356 41.78 -24.89 15.55
N HIS A 357 41.09 -25.60 14.63
CA HIS A 357 41.42 -27.02 14.33
C HIS A 357 42.89 -27.25 14.13
N GLY A 358 43.55 -26.46 13.25
CA GLY A 358 45.00 -26.63 12.99
C GLY A 358 45.87 -26.39 14.23
N ILE A 359 45.49 -25.40 15.04
CA ILE A 359 46.20 -25.11 16.31
C ILE A 359 46.10 -26.29 17.30
N VAL A 360 44.88 -26.84 17.44
CA VAL A 360 44.59 -27.98 18.32
C VAL A 360 45.35 -29.22 17.84
N LYS A 361 45.36 -29.49 16.53
CA LYS A 361 46.10 -30.64 15.95
C LYS A 361 47.62 -30.56 16.20
N VAL A 362 48.19 -29.37 16.04
CA VAL A 362 49.61 -29.15 16.33
C VAL A 362 49.89 -29.29 17.83
N ALA A 363 49.05 -28.78 18.71
CA ALA A 363 49.16 -28.98 20.15
C ALA A 363 49.10 -30.46 20.55
N LEU A 364 48.40 -31.31 19.81
CA LEU A 364 48.27 -32.75 19.98
C LEU A 364 49.38 -33.54 19.28
N GLY A 365 50.40 -32.89 18.70
CA GLY A 365 51.60 -33.53 18.14
C GLY A 365 51.63 -33.69 16.61
N GLN A 366 50.63 -33.16 15.87
CA GLN A 366 50.66 -33.15 14.41
C GLN A 366 51.65 -32.09 13.90
N SER A 367 52.23 -32.29 12.71
CA SER A 367 53.09 -31.29 12.10
C SER A 367 52.30 -30.03 11.72
N ARG A 368 52.90 -28.84 11.78
CA ARG A 368 52.28 -27.57 11.42
C ARG A 368 51.88 -27.56 9.94
N GLY A 369 52.70 -28.13 9.07
CA GLY A 369 52.43 -28.23 7.64
C GLY A 369 51.19 -29.08 7.32
N ASP A 370 51.09 -30.28 7.96
CA ASP A 370 49.93 -31.15 7.73
C ASP A 370 48.63 -30.54 8.26
N ALA A 371 48.67 -29.89 9.42
CA ALA A 371 47.53 -29.25 10.02
C ALA A 371 47.00 -28.07 9.13
N LEU A 372 47.91 -27.25 8.61
CA LEU A 372 47.59 -26.18 7.69
C LEU A 372 47.11 -26.69 6.33
N ALA A 373 47.73 -27.74 5.81
CA ALA A 373 47.34 -28.40 4.56
C ALA A 373 45.89 -28.93 4.62
N ALA A 374 45.50 -29.54 5.76
CA ALA A 374 44.10 -29.98 5.96
C ALA A 374 43.09 -28.84 5.93
N MET A 375 43.37 -27.71 6.55
CA MET A 375 42.51 -26.53 6.54
C MET A 375 42.43 -25.91 5.14
N ARG A 376 43.57 -25.75 4.45
CA ARG A 376 43.61 -25.24 3.05
C ARG A 376 42.88 -26.16 2.07
N LYS A 377 42.97 -27.49 2.31
CA LYS A 377 42.22 -28.45 1.51
C LYS A 377 40.70 -28.23 1.67
N LEU A 378 40.21 -28.07 2.90
CA LEU A 378 38.77 -27.76 3.13
C LEU A 378 38.34 -26.48 2.41
N GLU A 379 39.16 -25.42 2.45
CA GLU A 379 38.92 -24.18 1.73
C GLU A 379 38.86 -24.40 0.22
N ALA A 380 39.83 -25.13 -0.34
CA ALA A 380 39.89 -25.46 -1.76
C ALA A 380 38.67 -26.32 -2.18
N ASP A 381 38.36 -27.36 -1.42
CA ASP A 381 37.23 -28.27 -1.70
C ASP A 381 35.91 -27.52 -1.65
N THR A 382 35.67 -26.69 -0.63
CA THR A 382 34.43 -25.91 -0.53
C THR A 382 34.34 -24.82 -1.61
N THR A 383 35.47 -24.25 -2.03
CA THR A 383 35.55 -23.30 -3.13
C THR A 383 35.27 -23.98 -4.49
N ALA A 384 35.82 -25.16 -4.70
CA ALA A 384 35.57 -25.97 -5.91
C ALA A 384 34.09 -26.38 -5.99
N GLN A 385 33.54 -26.88 -4.89
CA GLN A 385 32.10 -27.20 -4.79
C GLN A 385 31.22 -26.00 -5.11
N ALA A 386 31.55 -24.79 -4.63
CA ALA A 386 30.82 -23.60 -4.90
C ALA A 386 30.82 -23.21 -6.39
N LYS A 387 31.90 -23.51 -7.12
CA LYS A 387 32.02 -23.30 -8.56
C LYS A 387 31.33 -24.39 -9.38
N SER A 388 31.12 -25.58 -8.80
CA SER A 388 30.48 -26.72 -9.48
C SER A 388 28.97 -26.84 -9.20
N VAL A 389 28.34 -25.82 -8.60
CA VAL A 389 26.89 -25.77 -8.41
C VAL A 389 26.22 -25.81 -9.77
N LYS A 390 25.37 -26.83 -9.96
CA LYS A 390 24.55 -26.94 -11.18
C LYS A 390 23.22 -26.24 -10.98
N ILE A 391 22.69 -25.67 -12.04
CA ILE A 391 21.33 -25.16 -12.14
C ILE A 391 20.52 -26.16 -12.94
N ILE A 392 19.39 -26.56 -12.42
CA ILE A 392 18.44 -27.39 -13.16
C ILE A 392 17.51 -26.44 -13.91
N GLU A 393 17.65 -26.40 -15.21
CA GLU A 393 16.77 -25.65 -16.10
C GLU A 393 15.68 -26.57 -16.66
N THR A 394 14.51 -26.02 -16.87
CA THR A 394 13.46 -26.66 -17.66
C THR A 394 13.46 -26.02 -19.04
N VAL A 395 13.84 -26.75 -20.05
CA VAL A 395 13.85 -26.29 -21.44
C VAL A 395 12.59 -26.81 -22.11
N GLU A 396 11.84 -25.94 -22.78
CA GLU A 396 10.66 -26.30 -23.53
C GLU A 396 11.09 -27.01 -24.83
N GLU A 397 10.72 -28.28 -24.98
CA GLU A 397 10.96 -29.06 -26.15
C GLU A 397 9.63 -29.30 -26.88
N GLY A 398 9.25 -28.35 -27.75
CA GLY A 398 7.95 -28.35 -28.44
C GLY A 398 6.78 -27.90 -27.55
N GLU A 399 5.57 -27.95 -28.07
CA GLU A 399 4.38 -27.35 -27.44
C GLU A 399 3.99 -27.92 -26.05
N ARG A 400 4.55 -29.05 -25.60
CA ARG A 400 4.13 -29.74 -24.36
C ARG A 400 5.20 -30.55 -23.65
N ASN A 401 6.41 -30.67 -24.17
CA ASN A 401 7.47 -31.45 -23.51
C ASN A 401 8.51 -30.55 -22.87
N TYR A 402 8.78 -30.78 -21.59
CA TYR A 402 9.81 -30.08 -20.86
C TYR A 402 10.96 -31.04 -20.55
N VAL A 403 12.14 -30.75 -21.04
CA VAL A 403 13.39 -31.47 -20.72
C VAL A 403 14.12 -30.72 -19.63
N LYS A 404 14.53 -31.44 -18.60
CA LYS A 404 15.44 -30.91 -17.60
C LYS A 404 16.86 -31.03 -18.13
N SER A 405 17.58 -29.91 -18.11
CA SER A 405 19.01 -29.89 -18.39
C SER A 405 19.77 -29.26 -17.22
N ASP A 406 20.96 -29.75 -16.98
CA ASP A 406 21.87 -29.16 -16.00
C ASP A 406 22.84 -28.23 -16.71
N ARG A 407 22.97 -27.02 -16.23
CA ARG A 407 24.01 -26.08 -16.64
C ARG A 407 24.87 -25.62 -15.47
N ASP A 408 26.02 -25.10 -15.78
CA ASP A 408 26.89 -24.50 -14.76
C ASP A 408 26.31 -23.20 -14.22
N TRP A 409 26.57 -22.93 -12.94
CA TRP A 409 26.21 -21.68 -12.30
C TRP A 409 26.92 -20.49 -12.96
N ARG A 410 26.21 -19.37 -13.14
CA ARG A 410 26.70 -18.14 -13.73
C ARG A 410 26.53 -16.98 -12.77
N ALA A 411 27.22 -15.87 -13.01
CA ALA A 411 27.09 -14.67 -12.18
C ALA A 411 25.65 -14.12 -12.13
N GLU A 412 24.89 -14.26 -13.21
CA GLU A 412 23.48 -13.87 -13.30
C GLU A 412 22.54 -14.67 -12.38
N ASP A 413 22.98 -15.86 -11.92
CA ASP A 413 22.24 -16.68 -10.95
C ASP A 413 22.34 -16.12 -9.52
N MET A 414 23.22 -15.17 -9.27
CA MET A 414 23.23 -14.37 -8.05
C MET A 414 22.12 -13.30 -8.12
N VAL A 415 21.08 -13.48 -7.33
CA VAL A 415 19.95 -12.56 -7.28
C VAL A 415 20.24 -11.36 -6.37
N ALA A 416 20.83 -11.61 -5.19
CA ALA A 416 21.30 -10.57 -4.27
C ALA A 416 22.52 -11.06 -3.46
N ASP A 417 23.52 -10.20 -3.30
CA ASP A 417 24.73 -10.44 -2.49
C ASP A 417 24.99 -9.27 -1.56
N TYR A 418 24.46 -9.35 -0.33
CA TYR A 418 24.58 -8.31 0.68
C TYR A 418 25.92 -8.30 1.44
N ARG A 419 26.87 -9.14 1.04
CA ARG A 419 28.26 -9.10 1.52
C ARG A 419 29.04 -7.94 0.92
N ARG A 420 28.54 -7.37 -0.17
CA ARG A 420 29.12 -6.25 -0.88
C ARG A 420 28.29 -4.99 -0.62
N GLU A 421 28.92 -3.85 -0.78
CA GLU A 421 28.21 -2.59 -0.86
C GLU A 421 27.26 -2.63 -2.08
N GLN A 422 25.99 -2.31 -1.87
CA GLN A 422 25.02 -2.33 -2.96
C GLN A 422 25.22 -1.10 -3.83
N GLU A 423 25.16 -1.28 -5.14
CA GLU A 423 25.12 -0.16 -6.07
C GLU A 423 23.86 0.69 -5.83
N SER A 424 23.97 1.97 -6.15
CA SER A 424 22.83 2.89 -5.99
C SER A 424 21.68 2.44 -6.89
N GLY A 425 20.61 1.90 -6.29
CA GLY A 425 19.45 1.38 -7.01
C GLY A 425 19.21 -0.14 -6.84
N GLU A 426 20.06 -0.84 -6.09
CA GLU A 426 19.86 -2.26 -5.74
C GLU A 426 19.43 -2.48 -4.29
N TRP A 427 19.30 -1.43 -3.49
CA TRP A 427 18.83 -1.49 -2.11
C TRP A 427 17.35 -1.08 -2.04
N PHE A 428 16.45 -2.02 -1.75
CA PHE A 428 14.99 -1.82 -1.77
C PHE A 428 14.36 -2.09 -0.39
N PRO A 429 14.56 -1.22 0.61
CA PRO A 429 13.92 -1.37 1.91
C PRO A 429 12.47 -0.86 1.85
N GLY A 430 11.54 -1.64 2.40
CA GLY A 430 10.13 -1.25 2.53
C GLY A 430 9.82 -0.43 3.80
N GLY A 431 10.83 0.12 4.46
CA GLY A 431 10.72 0.89 5.70
C GLY A 431 12.09 1.22 6.26
N LYS A 432 12.17 1.55 7.58
CA LYS A 432 13.43 1.97 8.22
C LYS A 432 14.20 0.85 8.90
N GLN A 433 13.63 -0.34 8.98
CA GLN A 433 14.17 -1.45 9.76
C GLN A 433 15.55 -1.92 9.27
N PHE A 434 15.81 -1.86 7.96
CA PHE A 434 17.07 -2.31 7.37
C PHE A 434 18.13 -1.20 7.17
N GLY A 435 17.87 0.02 7.65
CA GLY A 435 18.82 1.10 7.52
C GLY A 435 19.06 1.59 6.08
N ALA A 436 20.23 2.20 5.85
CA ALA A 436 20.59 2.81 4.57
C ALA A 436 21.33 1.86 3.60
N GLY A 437 21.75 0.70 4.06
CA GLY A 437 22.51 -0.28 3.29
C GLY A 437 22.85 -1.52 4.12
N PRO A 438 23.53 -2.51 3.51
CA PRO A 438 23.99 -3.69 4.22
C PRO A 438 25.04 -3.34 5.29
N MET A 439 24.97 -4.01 6.42
CA MET A 439 26.00 -3.91 7.46
C MET A 439 27.31 -4.56 6.97
N LYS A 440 28.41 -3.85 7.09
CA LYS A 440 29.73 -4.30 6.60
C LYS A 440 30.32 -5.44 7.45
N ALA A 441 31.24 -6.19 6.85
CA ALA A 441 32.04 -7.17 7.58
C ALA A 441 32.89 -6.47 8.66
N GLY A 442 32.99 -7.09 9.84
CA GLY A 442 33.68 -6.53 11.00
C GLY A 442 32.81 -5.66 11.91
N SER A 443 31.63 -5.24 11.46
CA SER A 443 30.74 -4.39 12.27
C SER A 443 30.16 -5.13 13.48
N PRO A 444 30.09 -4.48 14.67
CA PRO A 444 29.53 -5.07 15.87
C PRO A 444 28.01 -5.12 15.82
N VAL A 445 27.44 -6.22 16.27
CA VAL A 445 26.00 -6.37 16.55
C VAL A 445 25.81 -6.30 18.05
N PHE A 446 25.25 -5.20 18.52
CA PHE A 446 25.04 -5.00 19.95
C PHE A 446 23.94 -5.92 20.50
N GLY A 447 24.20 -6.50 21.67
CA GLY A 447 23.25 -7.32 22.42
C GLY A 447 22.29 -6.48 23.27
N ASN A 448 21.40 -7.17 23.98
CA ASN A 448 20.52 -6.54 24.97
C ASN A 448 20.97 -6.81 26.42
N ASP A 449 22.00 -7.65 26.62
CA ASP A 449 22.56 -7.96 27.93
C ASP A 449 23.81 -7.09 28.17
N PRO A 450 23.83 -6.26 29.23
CA PRO A 450 25.00 -5.45 29.55
C PRO A 450 26.27 -6.27 29.82
N ASN A 451 26.14 -7.52 30.26
CA ASN A 451 27.24 -8.43 30.48
C ASN A 451 27.78 -9.08 29.19
N ARG A 452 26.98 -8.98 28.12
CA ARG A 452 27.31 -9.42 26.76
C ARG A 452 26.99 -8.29 25.76
N PRO A 453 27.76 -7.20 25.80
CA PRO A 453 27.48 -5.98 25.05
C PRO A 453 27.47 -6.18 23.53
N ILE A 454 28.34 -7.06 23.04
CA ILE A 454 28.37 -7.44 21.62
C ILE A 454 27.97 -8.90 21.52
N ARG A 455 26.89 -9.14 20.75
CA ARG A 455 26.33 -10.47 20.48
C ARG A 455 27.17 -11.23 19.46
N GLU A 456 27.59 -10.52 18.42
CA GLU A 456 28.45 -11.02 17.36
C GLU A 456 29.05 -9.87 16.57
N PHE A 457 30.06 -10.19 15.75
CA PHE A 457 30.54 -9.33 14.67
C PHE A 457 30.03 -9.87 13.34
N ASN A 458 29.59 -8.96 12.46
CA ASN A 458 29.13 -9.36 11.14
C ASN A 458 30.29 -9.89 10.31
N GLU A 459 30.33 -11.20 10.05
CA GLU A 459 31.49 -11.86 9.49
C GLU A 459 31.70 -11.54 8.00
N ASN A 460 30.59 -11.56 7.21
CA ASN A 460 30.66 -11.45 5.76
C ASN A 460 29.99 -10.21 5.16
N GLY A 461 29.30 -9.41 5.94
CA GLY A 461 28.33 -8.45 5.46
C GLY A 461 26.95 -9.06 5.28
N ALA A 462 25.90 -8.32 5.60
CA ALA A 462 24.51 -8.78 5.48
C ALA A 462 23.51 -7.61 5.53
N ALA A 463 22.34 -7.78 4.92
CA ALA A 463 21.17 -6.97 5.22
C ALA A 463 20.61 -7.36 6.59
N ARG A 464 20.62 -6.45 7.56
CA ARG A 464 20.22 -6.70 8.95
C ARG A 464 19.17 -5.70 9.42
N ASN A 465 18.17 -6.20 10.15
CA ASN A 465 17.13 -5.36 10.73
C ASN A 465 17.41 -4.94 12.17
N ASP A 466 18.41 -5.52 12.81
CA ASP A 466 18.79 -5.27 14.21
C ASP A 466 19.96 -4.28 14.39
N GLU A 467 20.38 -3.63 13.31
CA GLU A 467 21.47 -2.64 13.35
C GLU A 467 21.14 -1.47 14.28
N LEU A 468 19.96 -0.87 14.17
CA LEU A 468 19.50 0.22 15.02
C LEU A 468 18.45 -0.26 16.01
N SER A 469 17.29 -0.68 15.51
CA SER A 469 16.21 -1.23 16.34
C SER A 469 15.21 -2.05 15.52
N THR A 470 14.82 -3.21 16.03
CA THR A 470 13.77 -4.06 15.48
C THR A 470 12.35 -3.51 15.71
N ARG A 471 12.22 -2.40 16.43
CA ARG A 471 10.94 -1.70 16.61
C ARG A 471 10.52 -0.87 15.38
N PHE A 472 11.47 -0.52 14.53
CA PHE A 472 11.11 0.01 13.22
C PHE A 472 10.44 -1.07 12.38
N SER A 473 9.46 -0.66 11.59
CA SER A 473 8.83 -1.54 10.62
C SER A 473 9.60 -1.55 9.30
N GLY A 474 9.45 -2.62 8.53
CA GLY A 474 10.02 -2.69 7.19
C GLY A 474 10.21 -4.13 6.68
N LEU A 475 10.62 -4.19 5.43
CA LEU A 475 11.07 -5.41 4.77
C LEU A 475 12.28 -5.09 3.90
N ILE A 476 12.97 -6.11 3.44
CA ILE A 476 13.95 -5.99 2.35
C ILE A 476 13.48 -6.82 1.16
N ARG A 477 13.53 -6.26 -0.05
CA ARG A 477 13.26 -7.00 -1.28
C ARG A 477 14.48 -7.06 -2.17
N THR A 478 14.55 -8.11 -3.01
CA THR A 478 15.55 -8.21 -4.06
C THR A 478 15.17 -7.31 -5.25
N ARG A 479 16.12 -7.06 -6.16
CA ARG A 479 15.78 -6.60 -7.51
C ARG A 479 14.81 -7.58 -8.18
N THR A 480 14.15 -7.16 -9.24
CA THR A 480 13.41 -8.07 -10.12
C THR A 480 14.41 -8.91 -10.92
N PHE A 481 14.15 -10.21 -11.07
CA PHE A 481 15.00 -11.16 -11.79
C PHE A 481 14.15 -12.16 -12.59
N GLY A 482 14.73 -12.73 -13.62
CA GLY A 482 14.15 -13.89 -14.33
C GLY A 482 14.31 -15.16 -13.49
N VAL A 483 13.26 -15.98 -13.41
CA VAL A 483 13.32 -17.28 -12.75
C VAL A 483 13.96 -18.27 -13.72
N ASN A 484 15.25 -18.55 -13.51
CA ASN A 484 16.09 -19.31 -14.43
C ASN A 484 16.45 -20.72 -13.91
N GLY A 485 15.90 -21.15 -12.78
CA GLY A 485 16.21 -22.45 -12.20
C GLY A 485 15.19 -22.96 -11.20
N ASP A 486 15.25 -24.24 -10.89
CA ASP A 486 14.30 -24.96 -10.03
C ASP A 486 14.27 -24.47 -8.59
N MET A 487 15.42 -24.11 -8.03
CA MET A 487 15.61 -23.80 -6.63
C MET A 487 16.24 -22.43 -6.43
N LEU A 488 15.67 -21.64 -5.54
CA LEU A 488 16.22 -20.39 -5.06
C LEU A 488 16.67 -20.57 -3.61
N TRP A 489 17.92 -20.23 -3.29
CA TRP A 489 18.52 -20.46 -1.99
C TRP A 489 18.75 -19.15 -1.24
N TYR A 490 18.37 -19.12 0.04
CA TYR A 490 18.53 -17.99 0.95
C TYR A 490 19.55 -18.30 2.04
N ARG A 491 20.64 -17.53 2.12
CA ARG A 491 21.57 -17.59 3.24
C ARG A 491 21.14 -16.60 4.29
N TYR A 492 20.60 -17.08 5.40
CA TYR A 492 19.96 -16.24 6.39
C TYR A 492 20.23 -16.67 7.84
N LYS A 493 19.89 -15.78 8.79
CA LYS A 493 19.90 -16.00 10.23
C LYS A 493 18.66 -15.34 10.83
N GLY A 494 18.06 -15.94 11.88
CA GLY A 494 16.87 -15.42 12.56
C GLY A 494 15.55 -15.88 11.93
N LYS A 495 14.51 -15.02 11.98
CA LYS A 495 13.15 -15.36 11.54
C LYS A 495 12.57 -14.33 10.58
N ALA A 496 11.95 -14.79 9.50
CA ALA A 496 11.24 -13.94 8.57
C ALA A 496 10.09 -14.68 7.87
N ASP A 497 9.07 -13.94 7.48
CA ASP A 497 8.13 -14.37 6.45
C ASP A 497 8.70 -13.94 5.10
N VAL A 498 8.74 -14.89 4.16
CA VAL A 498 9.24 -14.66 2.81
C VAL A 498 8.09 -14.77 1.83
N PHE A 499 8.05 -13.85 0.90
CA PHE A 499 7.09 -13.84 -0.17
C PHE A 499 7.78 -13.58 -1.52
N MET A 500 7.57 -14.47 -2.49
CA MET A 500 8.00 -14.27 -3.86
C MET A 500 6.85 -13.69 -4.68
N ALA A 501 6.97 -12.46 -5.12
CA ALA A 501 6.05 -11.86 -6.08
C ALA A 501 6.47 -12.27 -7.48
N VAL A 502 5.57 -12.95 -8.22
CA VAL A 502 5.81 -13.37 -9.60
C VAL A 502 5.13 -12.38 -10.54
N ASN A 503 5.88 -11.81 -11.47
CA ASN A 503 5.39 -10.80 -12.43
C ASN A 503 4.60 -9.68 -11.72
N SER A 504 5.17 -9.09 -10.67
CA SER A 504 4.50 -8.09 -9.81
C SER A 504 3.16 -8.53 -9.17
N HIS A 505 2.74 -9.77 -9.37
CA HIS A 505 1.50 -10.31 -8.81
C HIS A 505 1.74 -10.84 -7.40
N ARG A 506 1.14 -10.18 -6.42
CA ARG A 506 1.13 -10.66 -5.04
C ARG A 506 -0.16 -11.43 -4.80
N GLN A 507 -0.12 -12.74 -5.01
CA GLN A 507 -1.25 -13.59 -4.67
C GLN A 507 -1.49 -13.65 -3.16
N VAL A 508 -2.72 -13.57 -2.75
CA VAL A 508 -3.10 -13.62 -1.34
C VAL A 508 -3.62 -14.99 -0.93
N ALA A 509 -4.14 -15.82 -1.84
CA ALA A 509 -4.64 -17.18 -1.58
C ALA A 509 -4.67 -18.03 -2.86
N GLY A 510 -4.52 -19.36 -2.76
CA GLY A 510 -4.63 -20.32 -3.87
C GLY A 510 -3.61 -21.46 -3.83
N PRO A 511 -3.68 -22.43 -4.72
CA PRO A 511 -2.79 -23.60 -4.74
C PRO A 511 -1.31 -23.23 -4.96
N LEU A 512 -1.01 -22.13 -5.64
CA LEU A 512 0.36 -21.61 -5.82
C LEU A 512 0.90 -20.88 -4.59
N HIS A 513 0.07 -20.59 -3.62
CA HIS A 513 0.40 -19.86 -2.39
C HIS A 513 1.46 -20.53 -1.53
N GLY A 514 1.34 -21.83 -1.34
CA GLY A 514 2.29 -22.59 -0.54
C GLY A 514 3.71 -22.52 -1.11
N ILE A 515 3.82 -22.39 -2.42
CA ILE A 515 5.10 -22.32 -3.12
C ILE A 515 5.74 -20.94 -2.96
N VAL A 516 4.97 -19.86 -3.17
CA VAL A 516 5.52 -18.48 -3.13
C VAL A 516 5.72 -17.92 -1.73
N ARG A 517 5.18 -18.59 -0.70
CA ARG A 517 5.31 -18.16 0.71
C ARG A 517 6.18 -19.16 1.48
N GLN A 518 7.19 -18.64 2.12
CA GLN A 518 8.08 -19.42 2.99
C GLN A 518 8.14 -18.79 4.37
N LYS A 519 8.40 -19.62 5.40
CA LYS A 519 8.69 -19.16 6.75
C LYS A 519 10.10 -19.56 7.09
N LEU A 520 10.94 -18.58 7.36
CA LEU A 520 12.31 -18.83 7.79
C LEU A 520 12.38 -18.85 9.33
N ASP A 521 13.07 -19.84 9.87
CA ASP A 521 13.42 -19.95 11.29
C ASP A 521 14.73 -20.73 11.43
N SER A 522 15.81 -20.06 11.78
CA SER A 522 17.11 -20.72 11.96
C SER A 522 17.20 -21.53 13.23
N LYS A 523 16.17 -21.50 14.09
CA LYS A 523 16.14 -22.19 15.41
C LYS A 523 17.37 -21.88 16.28
N GLY A 524 17.79 -20.63 16.29
CA GLY A 524 18.96 -20.17 17.03
C GLY A 524 19.73 -19.09 16.27
N ASP A 525 20.97 -18.84 16.73
CA ASP A 525 21.80 -17.74 16.23
C ASP A 525 22.80 -18.19 15.15
N GLU A 526 22.42 -19.21 14.35
CA GLU A 526 23.27 -19.79 13.32
C GLU A 526 22.82 -19.42 11.91
N TRP A 527 23.79 -19.23 11.03
CA TRP A 527 23.55 -19.04 9.60
C TRP A 527 23.14 -20.35 8.94
N LYS A 528 22.02 -20.34 8.21
CA LYS A 528 21.48 -21.48 7.47
C LYS A 528 21.15 -21.13 6.03
N TRP A 529 21.16 -22.16 5.19
CA TRP A 529 20.52 -22.11 3.90
C TRP A 529 19.09 -22.59 3.98
N HIS A 530 18.21 -21.98 3.19
CA HIS A 530 16.86 -22.44 2.95
C HIS A 530 16.62 -22.52 1.44
N GLY A 531 16.24 -23.69 0.97
CA GLY A 531 15.88 -23.92 -0.42
C GLY A 531 14.39 -23.64 -0.66
N HIS A 532 14.09 -22.75 -1.60
CA HIS A 532 12.77 -22.40 -2.03
C HIS A 532 12.55 -22.93 -3.45
N ARG A 533 11.68 -23.93 -3.60
CA ARG A 533 11.36 -24.50 -4.92
C ARG A 533 10.53 -23.52 -5.74
N VAL A 534 11.05 -23.08 -6.88
CA VAL A 534 10.42 -22.08 -7.75
C VAL A 534 10.22 -22.58 -9.18
N ARG A 535 10.39 -23.88 -9.41
CA ARG A 535 10.33 -24.54 -10.72
C ARG A 535 9.10 -24.17 -11.54
N ASP A 536 7.95 -24.04 -10.89
CA ASP A 536 6.68 -23.78 -11.57
C ASP A 536 6.59 -22.35 -12.14
N TYR A 537 7.60 -21.52 -11.87
CA TYR A 537 7.71 -20.13 -12.32
C TYR A 537 8.90 -19.88 -13.26
N ILE A 538 9.56 -20.92 -13.75
CA ILE A 538 10.64 -20.75 -14.73
C ILE A 538 10.12 -19.99 -15.96
N GLY A 539 10.89 -19.01 -16.43
CA GLY A 539 10.52 -18.11 -17.54
C GLY A 539 9.71 -16.89 -17.12
N PHE A 540 9.24 -16.81 -15.86
CA PHE A 540 8.60 -15.62 -15.31
C PHE A 540 9.62 -14.67 -14.66
N ARG A 541 9.22 -13.41 -14.43
CA ARG A 541 9.98 -12.47 -13.61
C ARG A 541 9.46 -12.50 -12.19
N GLY A 542 10.33 -12.30 -11.21
CA GLY A 542 9.94 -12.22 -9.83
C GLY A 542 10.89 -11.38 -8.99
N HIS A 543 10.47 -11.07 -7.79
CA HIS A 543 11.33 -10.59 -6.71
C HIS A 543 10.94 -11.26 -5.40
N VAL A 544 11.85 -11.28 -4.44
CA VAL A 544 11.59 -11.87 -3.13
C VAL A 544 11.57 -10.79 -2.06
N GLU A 545 10.56 -10.81 -1.23
CA GLU A 545 10.38 -9.93 -0.06
C GLU A 545 10.62 -10.71 1.23
N PHE A 546 11.45 -10.16 2.13
CA PHE A 546 11.74 -10.73 3.45
C PHE A 546 11.20 -9.78 4.51
N THR A 547 10.21 -10.22 5.25
CA THR A 547 9.59 -9.46 6.37
C THR A 547 10.04 -10.09 7.69
N PRO A 548 10.89 -9.45 8.49
CA PRO A 548 11.38 -9.99 9.76
C PRO A 548 10.28 -10.25 10.78
N ARG A 549 10.46 -11.30 11.59
CA ARG A 549 9.65 -11.63 12.76
C ARG A 549 10.50 -11.66 14.04
N GLY A 550 11.30 -10.63 14.23
CA GLY A 550 12.36 -10.51 15.24
C GLY A 550 13.68 -10.18 14.59
N ASP A 551 14.80 -10.52 15.24
CA ASP A 551 16.13 -10.34 14.65
C ASP A 551 16.27 -11.17 13.38
N PHE A 552 16.75 -10.55 12.31
CA PHE A 552 16.92 -11.19 11.01
C PHE A 552 18.12 -10.62 10.26
N ALA A 553 18.86 -11.51 9.60
CA ALA A 553 19.94 -11.15 8.72
C ALA A 553 19.89 -11.99 7.44
N LEU A 554 20.15 -11.37 6.30
CA LEU A 554 20.18 -12.00 4.99
C LEU A 554 21.53 -11.70 4.32
N GLU A 555 22.28 -12.75 3.99
CA GLU A 555 23.59 -12.64 3.34
C GLU A 555 23.48 -12.68 1.82
N ARG A 556 22.79 -13.69 1.30
CA ARG A 556 22.68 -13.95 -0.15
C ARG A 556 21.36 -14.57 -0.55
N VAL A 557 20.99 -14.29 -1.82
CA VAL A 557 19.91 -14.95 -2.55
C VAL A 557 20.48 -15.40 -3.90
N GLN A 558 20.43 -16.69 -4.22
CA GLN A 558 20.98 -17.23 -5.46
C GLN A 558 20.23 -18.46 -5.95
N PHE A 559 20.28 -18.75 -7.26
CA PHE A 559 19.85 -20.02 -7.80
C PHE A 559 20.89 -21.12 -7.55
N GLY A 560 20.43 -22.38 -7.48
CA GLY A 560 21.26 -23.57 -7.35
C GLY A 560 20.42 -24.84 -7.32
N GLY A 561 20.86 -25.93 -7.98
CA GLY A 561 20.14 -27.21 -7.96
C GLY A 561 20.25 -27.97 -6.61
N SER A 562 21.23 -27.61 -5.80
CA SER A 562 21.44 -28.15 -4.45
C SER A 562 21.84 -27.04 -3.49
N GLU A 563 21.86 -27.35 -2.18
CA GLU A 563 22.32 -26.39 -1.16
C GLU A 563 23.74 -25.91 -1.50
N PRO A 564 23.93 -24.57 -1.64
CA PRO A 564 25.24 -24.04 -1.95
C PRO A 564 26.21 -24.29 -0.80
N PRO A 565 27.44 -24.74 -1.07
CA PRO A 565 28.41 -24.95 -0.03
C PRO A 565 28.80 -23.64 0.66
N VAL A 566 29.11 -23.75 1.95
CA VAL A 566 29.66 -22.63 2.72
C VAL A 566 31.17 -22.64 2.56
N ILE A 567 31.71 -21.70 1.77
CA ILE A 567 33.15 -21.51 1.65
C ILE A 567 33.71 -21.15 3.04
N ARG A 568 34.74 -21.85 3.46
CA ARG A 568 35.40 -21.68 4.75
C ARG A 568 36.85 -21.27 4.55
N PRO A 569 37.14 -19.97 4.34
CA PRO A 569 38.53 -19.52 4.18
C PRO A 569 39.30 -19.66 5.47
N VAL A 570 40.54 -20.09 5.33
CA VAL A 570 41.47 -20.14 6.45
C VAL A 570 41.78 -18.73 6.91
N ASN A 571 41.73 -18.48 8.21
CA ASN A 571 42.11 -17.19 8.77
C ASN A 571 43.60 -16.97 8.56
N SER A 572 44.00 -15.91 7.89
CA SER A 572 45.38 -15.63 7.48
C SER A 572 46.33 -15.50 8.67
N ARG A 573 45.84 -15.01 9.83
CA ARG A 573 46.65 -14.88 11.06
C ARG A 573 46.94 -16.23 11.68
N LEU A 574 45.99 -17.14 11.70
CA LEU A 574 46.16 -18.51 12.16
C LEU A 574 47.06 -19.30 11.20
N ALA A 575 46.92 -19.09 9.90
CA ALA A 575 47.79 -19.69 8.91
C ALA A 575 49.26 -19.25 9.11
N LYS A 576 49.48 -17.93 9.25
CA LYS A 576 50.83 -17.39 9.54
C LYS A 576 51.43 -17.93 10.84
N LEU A 577 50.63 -18.14 11.89
CA LEU A 577 51.05 -18.76 13.12
C LEU A 577 51.51 -20.23 12.88
N LEU A 578 50.83 -20.98 12.05
CA LEU A 578 51.19 -22.33 11.68
C LEU A 578 52.39 -22.40 10.73
N GLU A 579 52.69 -21.36 9.98
CA GLU A 579 53.87 -21.24 9.09
C GLU A 579 55.11 -20.74 9.83
N SER A 580 54.97 -20.19 11.03
CA SER A 580 56.09 -19.60 11.80
C SER A 580 56.63 -20.56 12.84
N ASP A 581 57.91 -20.34 13.27
CA ASP A 581 58.52 -21.08 14.39
C ASP A 581 58.12 -20.51 15.77
N THR A 582 57.23 -19.53 15.82
CA THR A 582 56.75 -18.93 17.07
C THR A 582 56.10 -19.99 17.96
N GLY A 583 56.38 -19.95 19.25
CA GLY A 583 55.77 -20.87 20.23
C GLY A 583 54.24 -20.78 20.15
N LEU A 584 53.59 -21.93 19.92
CA LEU A 584 52.14 -22.00 19.58
C LEU A 584 51.25 -21.31 20.63
N ALA A 585 51.60 -21.50 21.90
CA ALA A 585 50.85 -20.92 23.02
C ALA A 585 50.87 -19.38 23.01
N LYS A 586 52.06 -18.79 22.93
CA LYS A 586 52.20 -17.33 22.85
C LYS A 586 51.60 -16.77 21.57
N GLY A 587 51.92 -17.41 20.44
CA GLY A 587 51.42 -16.97 19.13
C GLY A 587 49.91 -16.96 19.04
N LEU A 588 49.17 -17.90 19.66
CA LEU A 588 47.69 -17.87 19.67
C LEU A 588 47.11 -16.69 20.48
N ALA A 589 47.70 -16.40 21.65
CA ALA A 589 47.33 -15.23 22.43
C ALA A 589 47.55 -13.92 21.62
N ASP A 590 48.74 -13.83 20.96
CA ASP A 590 49.11 -12.68 20.11
C ASP A 590 48.16 -12.50 18.92
N VAL A 591 47.66 -13.57 18.30
CA VAL A 591 46.64 -13.52 17.23
C VAL A 591 45.32 -12.89 17.72
N PHE A 592 44.82 -13.32 18.88
CA PHE A 592 43.60 -12.73 19.44
C PHE A 592 43.81 -11.30 19.92
N VAL A 593 44.95 -10.96 20.53
CA VAL A 593 45.30 -9.59 20.92
C VAL A 593 45.40 -8.68 19.71
N SER A 594 45.99 -9.16 18.62
CA SER A 594 46.02 -8.43 17.33
C SER A 594 44.64 -8.20 16.78
N ALA A 595 43.75 -9.20 16.82
CA ALA A 595 42.36 -9.03 16.37
C ALA A 595 41.60 -7.97 17.21
N ALA A 596 41.78 -8.00 18.55
CA ALA A 596 41.20 -6.98 19.43
C ALA A 596 41.83 -5.59 19.20
N THR A 597 43.09 -5.52 18.78
CA THR A 597 43.77 -4.24 18.45
C THR A 597 43.21 -3.65 17.16
N ASP A 598 42.99 -4.46 16.14
CA ASP A 598 42.38 -4.01 14.90
C ASP A 598 40.92 -3.56 15.12
N LEU A 599 40.20 -4.25 15.99
CA LEU A 599 38.84 -3.84 16.39
C LEU A 599 38.87 -2.43 17.01
N ALA A 600 39.75 -2.20 17.99
CA ALA A 600 39.89 -0.88 18.64
C ALA A 600 40.34 0.22 17.65
N GLY A 601 41.12 -0.14 16.65
CA GLY A 601 41.61 0.76 15.60
C GLY A 601 40.64 0.98 14.43
N GLY A 602 39.42 0.45 14.48
CA GLY A 602 38.42 0.55 13.39
C GLY A 602 38.82 -0.21 12.11
N LYS A 603 39.73 -1.16 12.20
CA LYS A 603 40.23 -1.98 11.08
C LYS A 603 39.66 -3.40 11.06
N ALA A 604 38.57 -3.62 11.81
CA ALA A 604 37.95 -4.92 11.87
C ALA A 604 37.30 -5.28 10.52
N GLY A 605 37.73 -6.42 9.98
CA GLY A 605 37.15 -7.02 8.79
C GLY A 605 36.72 -8.45 9.09
N ARG A 606 36.50 -9.26 8.05
CA ARG A 606 36.07 -10.65 8.14
C ARG A 606 36.90 -11.50 9.08
N GLU A 607 38.22 -11.49 8.92
CA GLU A 607 39.14 -12.33 9.72
C GLU A 607 39.15 -11.96 11.20
N THR A 608 39.13 -10.67 11.50
CA THR A 608 38.95 -10.14 12.85
C THR A 608 37.61 -10.56 13.43
N ALA A 609 36.52 -10.44 12.68
CA ALA A 609 35.18 -10.88 13.09
C ALA A 609 35.13 -12.39 13.39
N GLN A 610 35.79 -13.21 12.58
CA GLN A 610 35.85 -14.66 12.78
C GLN A 610 36.50 -15.03 14.13
N LEU A 611 37.63 -14.41 14.47
CA LEU A 611 38.31 -14.64 15.74
C LEU A 611 37.53 -14.11 16.94
N LEU A 612 36.96 -12.92 16.83
CA LEU A 612 36.16 -12.34 17.90
C LEU A 612 34.83 -13.07 18.13
N ASN A 613 34.21 -13.57 17.08
CA ASN A 613 33.03 -14.46 17.19
C ASN A 613 33.37 -15.78 17.86
N TRP A 614 34.57 -16.29 17.62
CA TRP A 614 35.07 -17.44 18.38
C TRP A 614 35.17 -17.12 19.88
N VAL A 615 35.75 -15.97 20.27
CA VAL A 615 35.82 -15.49 21.66
C VAL A 615 34.43 -15.39 22.29
N ILE A 616 33.43 -14.85 21.55
CA ILE A 616 32.05 -14.69 22.04
C ILE A 616 31.37 -16.04 22.27
N ARG A 617 31.57 -17.01 21.36
CA ARG A 617 30.94 -18.34 21.44
C ARG A 617 31.55 -19.21 22.51
N HIS A 618 32.83 -18.98 22.84
CA HIS A 618 33.59 -19.79 23.78
C HIS A 618 33.92 -19.03 25.07
N ASP A 619 32.99 -18.21 25.56
CA ASP A 619 33.08 -17.43 26.80
C ASP A 619 33.44 -18.28 28.02
N ASN A 620 33.00 -19.54 28.03
CA ASN A 620 33.30 -20.52 29.06
C ASN A 620 34.80 -20.94 29.12
N LEU A 621 35.56 -20.78 28.03
CA LEU A 621 36.98 -21.09 27.99
C LEU A 621 37.85 -19.97 28.54
N LEU A 622 37.34 -18.75 28.65
CA LEU A 622 38.16 -17.57 28.91
C LEU A 622 38.04 -17.11 30.36
N GLU A 623 39.12 -16.52 30.85
CA GLU A 623 39.12 -15.89 32.18
C GLU A 623 38.14 -14.72 32.22
N ARG A 624 37.51 -14.49 33.39
CA ARG A 624 36.74 -13.28 33.63
C ARG A 624 37.61 -12.24 34.29
N PRO A 625 37.85 -11.08 33.68
CA PRO A 625 38.58 -10.01 34.32
C PRO A 625 37.82 -9.51 35.56
N ALA A 626 38.56 -9.15 36.61
CA ALA A 626 37.99 -8.52 37.81
C ALA A 626 37.38 -7.15 37.52
N ASP A 627 37.77 -6.51 36.42
CA ASP A 627 37.46 -5.10 36.08
C ASP A 627 36.58 -4.96 34.82
N LEU A 628 35.51 -5.75 34.75
CA LEU A 628 34.45 -5.57 33.72
C LEU A 628 33.54 -4.37 33.99
N GLY A 629 33.64 -3.72 35.15
CA GLY A 629 32.66 -2.76 35.65
C GLY A 629 32.48 -1.53 34.77
N GLN A 630 33.53 -0.96 34.19
CA GLN A 630 33.43 0.23 33.34
C GLN A 630 32.80 -0.07 31.99
N ALA A 631 33.22 -1.14 31.33
CA ALA A 631 32.66 -1.54 30.02
C ALA A 631 31.17 -1.89 30.15
N VAL A 632 30.80 -2.61 31.21
CA VAL A 632 29.38 -2.96 31.51
C VAL A 632 28.57 -1.71 31.83
N ALA A 633 29.10 -0.75 32.62
CA ALA A 633 28.40 0.49 32.95
C ALA A 633 28.20 1.41 31.72
N GLY A 634 29.27 1.52 30.89
CA GLY A 634 29.19 2.29 29.64
C GLY A 634 28.15 1.74 28.65
N PHE A 635 28.08 0.42 28.54
CA PHE A 635 27.10 -0.25 27.70
C PHE A 635 25.67 -0.15 28.28
N ALA A 636 25.50 -0.30 29.58
CA ALA A 636 24.21 -0.13 30.24
C ALA A 636 23.65 1.28 30.03
N ALA A 637 24.50 2.30 30.09
CA ALA A 637 24.12 3.68 29.78
C ALA A 637 23.65 3.86 28.33
N TYR A 638 24.39 3.27 27.36
CA TYR A 638 24.00 3.25 25.95
C TYR A 638 22.65 2.54 25.75
N GLN A 639 22.44 1.38 26.35
CA GLN A 639 21.19 0.64 26.27
C GLN A 639 20.01 1.40 26.85
N LYS A 640 20.19 2.11 27.97
CA LYS A 640 19.15 2.96 28.56
C LYS A 640 18.73 4.05 27.57
N GLN A 641 19.70 4.77 26.99
CA GLN A 641 19.40 5.83 26.00
C GLN A 641 18.73 5.24 24.75
N ARG A 642 19.20 4.09 24.26
CA ARG A 642 18.58 3.37 23.16
C ARG A 642 17.13 3.02 23.46
N SER A 643 16.86 2.42 24.62
CA SER A 643 15.50 2.07 25.07
C SER A 643 14.58 3.29 25.16
N ASP A 644 15.10 4.43 25.64
CA ASP A 644 14.29 5.66 25.72
C ASP A 644 13.95 6.21 24.33
N ILE A 645 14.86 6.12 23.36
CA ILE A 645 14.55 6.45 21.97
C ILE A 645 13.54 5.44 21.38
N GLU A 646 13.71 4.14 21.65
CA GLU A 646 12.79 3.09 21.18
C GLU A 646 11.33 3.32 21.65
N LYS A 647 11.14 3.85 22.86
CA LYS A 647 9.81 4.22 23.37
C LYS A 647 9.16 5.34 22.56
N SER A 648 9.96 6.18 21.91
CA SER A 648 9.46 7.28 21.06
C SER A 648 9.09 6.84 19.64
N ILE A 649 9.41 5.61 19.24
CA ILE A 649 9.02 5.06 17.94
C ILE A 649 7.51 4.78 17.98
N PRO A 650 6.71 5.41 17.11
CA PRO A 650 5.26 5.19 17.09
C PRO A 650 4.94 3.74 16.74
N GLY A 651 3.85 3.23 17.29
CA GLY A 651 3.32 1.92 16.92
C GLY A 651 2.95 1.87 15.45
N ALA A 652 3.21 0.73 14.79
CA ALA A 652 2.97 0.58 13.36
C ALA A 652 1.47 0.71 13.01
N SER A 653 1.20 1.42 11.93
CA SER A 653 -0.13 1.63 11.36
C SER A 653 -0.10 1.30 9.87
N TRP A 654 -0.79 0.24 9.45
CA TRP A 654 -0.65 -0.34 8.12
C TRP A 654 -1.67 0.18 7.13
N ALA A 655 -1.23 0.61 5.94
CA ALA A 655 -2.10 1.00 4.83
C ALA A 655 -1.61 0.41 3.50
N LEU A 656 -2.55 0.26 2.55
CA LEU A 656 -2.24 -0.12 1.18
C LEU A 656 -1.45 0.97 0.47
N THR A 657 -0.38 0.57 -0.21
CA THR A 657 0.43 1.46 -1.06
C THR A 657 1.23 0.64 -2.07
N LEU A 658 2.15 1.27 -2.77
CA LEU A 658 3.14 0.60 -3.59
C LEU A 658 4.51 0.64 -2.91
N LEU A 659 5.36 -0.34 -3.22
CA LEU A 659 6.78 -0.34 -2.93
C LEU A 659 7.54 -0.17 -4.25
N ASP A 660 8.40 0.86 -4.32
CA ASP A 660 9.25 1.09 -5.47
C ASP A 660 10.30 -0.04 -5.63
N GLY A 661 10.61 -0.39 -6.88
CA GLY A 661 11.53 -1.49 -7.19
C GLY A 661 12.51 -1.12 -8.28
N SER A 662 13.14 -2.13 -8.85
CA SER A 662 13.96 -2.00 -10.05
C SER A 662 13.14 -1.48 -11.22
N GLY A 663 13.76 -0.69 -12.08
CA GLY A 663 13.11 -0.18 -13.28
C GLY A 663 12.95 -1.29 -14.33
N GLU A 664 11.72 -1.60 -14.69
CA GLU A 664 11.40 -2.64 -15.66
C GLU A 664 10.77 -2.02 -16.91
N ASP A 665 11.38 -2.21 -18.06
CA ASP A 665 10.80 -1.84 -19.35
C ASP A 665 10.09 -3.07 -19.95
N GLU A 666 9.01 -2.85 -20.71
CA GLU A 666 8.16 -3.93 -21.24
C GLU A 666 8.33 -4.11 -22.75
N PRO A 667 8.34 -5.36 -23.27
CA PRO A 667 8.24 -5.58 -24.71
C PRO A 667 6.81 -5.32 -25.20
N ILE A 668 6.67 -4.93 -26.46
CA ILE A 668 5.36 -4.96 -27.12
C ILE A 668 4.93 -6.42 -27.26
N LEU A 669 3.70 -6.71 -26.87
CA LEU A 669 3.08 -8.00 -27.10
C LEU A 669 2.33 -7.96 -28.44
N VAL A 670 2.77 -8.72 -29.42
CA VAL A 670 2.16 -8.73 -30.76
C VAL A 670 0.67 -9.02 -30.66
N ARG A 671 -0.17 -8.09 -31.10
CA ARG A 671 -1.63 -8.14 -30.97
C ARG A 671 -2.11 -8.36 -29.52
N GLY A 672 -1.35 -7.89 -28.54
CA GLY A 672 -1.68 -8.05 -27.11
C GLY A 672 -1.48 -9.46 -26.57
N ASN A 673 -0.89 -10.38 -27.35
CA ASN A 673 -0.67 -11.77 -26.97
C ASN A 673 0.61 -11.91 -26.13
N HIS A 674 0.47 -12.24 -24.85
CA HIS A 674 1.60 -12.39 -23.92
C HIS A 674 2.57 -13.55 -24.28
N LYS A 675 2.16 -14.46 -25.18
CA LYS A 675 3.01 -15.54 -25.68
C LYS A 675 3.86 -15.12 -26.88
N SER A 676 3.66 -13.89 -27.38
CA SER A 676 4.36 -13.38 -28.56
C SER A 676 4.96 -12.00 -28.27
N PRO A 677 5.93 -11.88 -27.32
CA PRO A 677 6.60 -10.63 -27.05
C PRO A 677 7.59 -10.29 -28.17
N GLU A 678 7.72 -9.00 -28.49
CA GLU A 678 8.85 -8.51 -29.31
C GLU A 678 10.16 -8.60 -28.51
N THR A 679 11.29 -8.64 -29.21
CA THR A 679 12.61 -8.67 -28.56
C THR A 679 13.02 -7.31 -28.00
N LYS A 680 12.50 -6.21 -28.59
CA LYS A 680 12.84 -4.84 -28.21
C LYS A 680 11.95 -4.40 -27.03
N LEU A 681 12.58 -3.93 -25.96
CA LEU A 681 11.89 -3.33 -24.84
C LEU A 681 11.52 -1.87 -25.15
N VAL A 682 10.35 -1.45 -24.69
CA VAL A 682 9.86 -0.07 -24.77
C VAL A 682 10.24 0.64 -23.48
N PRO A 683 11.04 1.70 -23.52
CA PRO A 683 11.38 2.47 -22.33
C PRO A 683 10.14 3.08 -21.69
N ARG A 684 10.07 3.07 -20.35
CA ARG A 684 9.02 3.75 -19.58
C ARG A 684 9.01 5.23 -19.93
N SER A 685 7.86 5.74 -20.34
CA SER A 685 7.66 7.14 -20.72
C SER A 685 6.19 7.52 -20.58
N PHE A 686 5.93 8.82 -20.54
CA PHE A 686 4.57 9.35 -20.73
C PHE A 686 4.22 9.33 -22.24
N LEU A 687 3.00 9.74 -22.62
CA LEU A 687 2.50 9.74 -24.00
C LEU A 687 3.46 10.47 -24.95
N GLU A 688 3.92 9.79 -26.01
CA GLU A 688 4.86 10.36 -26.99
C GLU A 688 4.30 11.58 -27.74
N ALA A 689 2.99 11.67 -27.83
CA ALA A 689 2.31 12.83 -28.38
C ALA A 689 2.54 14.11 -27.57
N LEU A 690 2.87 14.00 -26.28
CA LEU A 690 3.04 15.13 -25.37
C LEU A 690 4.49 15.36 -24.96
N VAL A 691 5.30 14.31 -24.86
CA VAL A 691 6.68 14.38 -24.40
C VAL A 691 7.60 13.53 -25.26
N LYS A 692 8.87 13.91 -25.36
CA LYS A 692 9.89 13.04 -25.95
C LYS A 692 10.12 11.85 -25.02
N ARG A 693 10.19 10.63 -25.60
CA ARG A 693 10.47 9.41 -24.83
C ARG A 693 11.87 9.45 -24.23
N GLU A 694 11.91 9.38 -22.91
CA GLU A 694 13.12 9.28 -22.12
C GLU A 694 12.85 8.34 -20.95
N ALA A 695 13.65 7.28 -20.82
CA ALA A 695 13.51 6.36 -19.70
C ALA A 695 13.90 7.06 -18.37
N PRO A 696 13.16 6.82 -17.28
CA PRO A 696 13.57 7.26 -15.95
C PRO A 696 14.91 6.64 -15.56
N SER A 697 15.79 7.44 -14.96
CA SER A 697 17.15 7.00 -14.62
C SER A 697 17.23 6.04 -13.44
N ARG A 698 16.22 6.00 -12.57
CA ARG A 698 16.24 5.17 -11.33
C ARG A 698 14.82 4.71 -10.93
N GLY A 699 14.75 3.53 -10.29
CA GLY A 699 13.53 2.97 -9.74
C GLY A 699 12.40 2.83 -10.76
N SER A 700 11.16 2.83 -10.31
CA SER A 700 9.99 2.73 -11.20
C SER A 700 9.80 3.93 -12.12
N GLY A 701 10.22 5.12 -11.71
CA GLY A 701 9.94 6.37 -12.42
C GLY A 701 8.55 6.96 -12.14
N ARG A 702 7.73 6.39 -11.24
CA ARG A 702 6.35 6.84 -10.96
C ARG A 702 6.27 8.31 -10.53
N MET A 703 7.26 8.84 -9.79
CA MET A 703 7.28 10.26 -9.43
C MET A 703 7.45 11.17 -10.65
N ALA A 704 8.27 10.77 -11.63
CA ALA A 704 8.40 11.51 -12.88
C ALA A 704 7.10 11.45 -13.69
N LEU A 705 6.45 10.28 -13.75
CA LEU A 705 5.12 10.13 -14.34
C LEU A 705 4.11 11.07 -13.67
N ALA A 706 4.03 11.05 -12.33
CA ALA A 706 3.11 11.90 -11.57
C ALA A 706 3.27 13.38 -11.89
N ARG A 707 4.52 13.87 -11.98
CA ARG A 707 4.81 15.26 -12.36
C ARG A 707 4.37 15.58 -13.78
N ARG A 708 4.55 14.65 -14.75
CA ARG A 708 4.08 14.84 -16.12
C ARG A 708 2.54 14.88 -16.21
N MET A 709 1.86 14.19 -15.32
CA MET A 709 0.41 14.23 -15.23
C MET A 709 -0.13 15.61 -14.91
N VAL A 710 0.49 16.27 -13.94
CA VAL A 710 0.03 17.59 -13.44
C VAL A 710 0.78 18.76 -14.04
N ASP A 711 1.58 18.52 -15.07
CA ASP A 711 2.23 19.58 -15.85
C ASP A 711 1.16 20.48 -16.47
N PRO A 712 1.25 21.82 -16.35
CA PRO A 712 0.28 22.73 -16.97
C PRO A 712 0.15 22.59 -18.49
N ALA A 713 1.16 22.03 -19.16
CA ALA A 713 1.10 21.70 -20.58
C ALA A 713 0.30 20.43 -20.89
N ASN A 714 -0.07 19.63 -19.89
CA ASN A 714 -0.93 18.48 -20.07
C ASN A 714 -2.39 18.93 -20.30
N PRO A 715 -2.97 18.66 -21.47
CA PRO A 715 -4.29 19.20 -21.83
C PRO A 715 -5.47 18.49 -21.15
N PHE A 716 -5.25 17.37 -20.46
CA PHE A 716 -6.32 16.49 -20.06
C PHE A 716 -6.77 16.68 -18.61
N VAL A 717 -5.86 16.64 -17.64
CA VAL A 717 -6.19 16.48 -16.22
C VAL A 717 -7.16 17.55 -15.71
N SER A 718 -6.92 18.83 -16.03
CA SER A 718 -7.80 19.93 -15.63
C SER A 718 -9.16 19.86 -16.31
N ARG A 719 -9.20 19.62 -17.63
CA ARG A 719 -10.46 19.49 -18.39
C ARG A 719 -11.31 18.32 -17.88
N VAL A 720 -10.69 17.19 -17.60
CA VAL A 720 -11.37 15.97 -17.15
C VAL A 720 -12.05 16.17 -15.80
N VAL A 721 -11.35 16.75 -14.82
CA VAL A 721 -11.95 16.95 -13.49
C VAL A 721 -13.03 18.03 -13.52
N VAL A 722 -12.81 19.13 -14.25
CA VAL A 722 -13.84 20.18 -14.47
C VAL A 722 -15.09 19.59 -15.10
N ASN A 723 -14.95 18.80 -16.16
CA ASN A 723 -16.07 18.17 -16.84
C ASN A 723 -16.85 17.22 -15.92
N ARG A 724 -16.16 16.50 -14.99
CA ARG A 724 -16.81 15.66 -13.99
C ARG A 724 -17.52 16.46 -12.90
N VAL A 725 -16.91 17.53 -12.39
CA VAL A 725 -17.60 18.44 -11.46
C VAL A 725 -18.91 18.94 -12.09
N TRP A 726 -18.83 19.38 -13.33
CA TRP A 726 -20.00 19.81 -14.09
C TRP A 726 -21.05 18.71 -14.25
N HIS A 727 -20.59 17.49 -14.62
CA HIS A 727 -21.47 16.33 -14.74
C HIS A 727 -22.24 16.03 -13.44
N HIS A 728 -21.55 16.03 -12.31
CA HIS A 728 -22.18 15.71 -11.02
C HIS A 728 -23.19 16.78 -10.58
N LEU A 729 -22.98 18.04 -10.92
CA LEU A 729 -23.87 19.14 -10.56
C LEU A 729 -25.07 19.28 -11.52
N PHE A 730 -24.86 19.04 -12.83
CA PHE A 730 -25.94 19.20 -13.85
C PHE A 730 -26.47 17.87 -14.41
N GLY A 731 -25.91 16.72 -14.01
CA GLY A 731 -26.32 15.40 -14.50
C GLY A 731 -25.76 15.04 -15.89
N ARG A 732 -25.12 15.99 -16.58
CA ARG A 732 -24.43 15.81 -17.86
C ARG A 732 -23.17 16.65 -17.89
N GLY A 733 -22.05 16.10 -18.38
CA GLY A 733 -20.81 16.84 -18.60
C GLY A 733 -20.94 17.85 -19.75
N ILE A 734 -20.10 18.86 -19.78
CA ILE A 734 -19.88 19.73 -20.96
C ILE A 734 -19.49 18.83 -22.15
N VAL A 735 -18.62 17.87 -21.92
CA VAL A 735 -18.41 16.68 -22.76
C VAL A 735 -19.23 15.54 -22.18
N GLU A 736 -20.24 15.08 -22.89
CA GLU A 736 -21.18 14.06 -22.37
C GLU A 736 -20.51 12.74 -22.03
N THR A 737 -19.45 12.36 -22.77
CA THR A 737 -18.63 11.16 -22.54
C THR A 737 -17.53 11.43 -21.52
N VAL A 738 -17.88 11.52 -20.23
CA VAL A 738 -17.00 12.01 -19.15
C VAL A 738 -15.71 11.19 -18.96
N ASP A 739 -15.68 9.94 -19.43
CA ASP A 739 -14.52 9.04 -19.36
C ASP A 739 -13.76 8.97 -20.69
N ASN A 740 -14.21 9.72 -21.70
CA ASN A 740 -13.60 9.76 -23.02
C ASN A 740 -13.75 11.13 -23.68
N LEU A 741 -12.70 11.92 -23.59
CA LEU A 741 -12.52 13.20 -24.27
C LEU A 741 -11.85 13.04 -25.63
N GLY A 742 -11.37 11.83 -25.98
CA GLY A 742 -10.71 11.52 -27.23
C GLY A 742 -11.66 11.52 -28.44
N ALA A 743 -11.10 11.14 -29.59
CA ALA A 743 -11.78 11.25 -30.89
C ALA A 743 -13.09 10.46 -31.04
N THR A 744 -13.31 9.44 -30.20
CA THR A 744 -14.57 8.69 -30.15
C THR A 744 -15.56 9.24 -29.12
N GLY A 745 -15.18 10.24 -28.36
CA GLY A 745 -16.03 10.96 -27.43
C GLY A 745 -16.95 11.97 -28.13
N LYS A 746 -17.83 12.58 -27.36
CA LYS A 746 -18.68 13.67 -27.85
C LYS A 746 -17.92 15.00 -27.81
N ALA A 747 -18.25 15.88 -28.75
CA ALA A 747 -17.74 17.26 -28.72
C ALA A 747 -18.32 18.01 -27.50
N PRO A 748 -17.57 18.97 -26.94
CA PRO A 748 -18.08 19.80 -25.86
C PRO A 748 -19.21 20.71 -26.33
N THR A 749 -20.28 20.85 -25.52
CA THR A 749 -21.40 21.75 -25.80
C THR A 749 -20.99 23.22 -25.65
N HIS A 750 -20.06 23.48 -24.72
CA HIS A 750 -19.52 24.81 -24.40
C HIS A 750 -17.98 24.73 -24.33
N PRO A 751 -17.26 24.68 -25.47
CA PRO A 751 -15.80 24.47 -25.48
C PRO A 751 -15.04 25.55 -24.72
N ASP A 752 -15.37 26.83 -24.96
CA ASP A 752 -14.68 27.94 -24.31
C ASP A 752 -14.94 27.98 -22.80
N LEU A 753 -16.12 27.59 -22.34
CA LEU A 753 -16.41 27.44 -20.91
C LEU A 753 -15.57 26.33 -20.29
N LEU A 754 -15.41 25.18 -20.98
CA LEU A 754 -14.59 24.07 -20.47
C LEU A 754 -13.13 24.52 -20.29
N ASP A 755 -12.58 25.22 -21.27
CA ASP A 755 -11.19 25.70 -21.23
C ASP A 755 -11.02 26.84 -20.22
N PHE A 756 -11.98 27.75 -20.11
CA PHE A 756 -12.00 28.77 -19.07
C PHE A 756 -11.97 28.17 -17.67
N LEU A 757 -12.85 27.22 -17.38
CA LEU A 757 -12.90 26.57 -16.08
C LEU A 757 -11.64 25.73 -15.80
N ALA A 758 -11.09 25.06 -16.81
CA ALA A 758 -9.84 24.30 -16.69
C ALA A 758 -8.65 25.22 -16.40
N SER A 759 -8.57 26.39 -17.02
CA SER A 759 -7.57 27.41 -16.72
C SER A 759 -7.74 27.97 -15.32
N GLN A 760 -8.98 28.34 -14.94
CA GLN A 760 -9.28 28.87 -13.59
C GLN A 760 -8.93 27.87 -12.49
N LEU A 761 -9.17 26.57 -12.68
CA LEU A 761 -8.79 25.55 -11.71
C LEU A 761 -7.27 25.54 -11.47
N MET A 762 -6.48 25.61 -12.55
CA MET A 762 -5.02 25.65 -12.46
C MET A 762 -4.51 26.95 -11.82
N ASP A 763 -5.15 28.09 -12.08
CA ASP A 763 -4.77 29.41 -11.54
C ASP A 763 -5.19 29.60 -10.07
N ARG A 764 -6.14 28.79 -9.57
CA ARG A 764 -6.67 28.84 -8.21
C ARG A 764 -6.27 27.61 -7.40
N ASP A 765 -4.99 27.29 -7.45
CA ASP A 765 -4.36 26.23 -6.66
C ASP A 765 -5.06 24.86 -6.77
N TRP A 766 -5.69 24.56 -7.91
CA TRP A 766 -6.39 23.30 -8.15
C TRP A 766 -7.45 22.95 -7.11
N SER A 767 -8.06 23.96 -6.45
CA SER A 767 -9.11 23.77 -5.43
C SER A 767 -10.41 23.28 -6.08
N LEU A 768 -10.83 22.07 -5.68
CA LEU A 768 -12.13 21.53 -6.11
C LEU A 768 -13.31 22.24 -5.43
N LYS A 769 -13.14 22.64 -4.17
CA LYS A 769 -14.20 23.38 -3.45
C LYS A 769 -14.40 24.75 -4.09
N ASP A 770 -13.36 25.46 -4.49
CA ASP A 770 -13.49 26.73 -5.19
C ASP A 770 -14.16 26.57 -6.55
N MET A 771 -13.79 25.55 -7.33
CA MET A 771 -14.45 25.22 -8.59
C MET A 771 -15.97 24.94 -8.40
N ILE A 772 -16.31 24.13 -7.42
CA ILE A 772 -17.71 23.82 -7.09
C ILE A 772 -18.45 25.09 -6.64
N ARG A 773 -17.84 25.92 -5.79
CA ARG A 773 -18.37 27.21 -5.34
C ARG A 773 -18.75 28.08 -6.53
N GLN A 774 -17.85 28.27 -7.47
CA GLN A 774 -18.09 29.07 -8.68
C GLN A 774 -19.32 28.57 -9.46
N VAL A 775 -19.44 27.25 -9.62
CA VAL A 775 -20.57 26.66 -10.34
C VAL A 775 -21.90 26.84 -9.59
N VAL A 776 -21.94 26.53 -8.28
CA VAL A 776 -23.21 26.58 -7.52
C VAL A 776 -23.69 28.03 -7.24
N LEU A 777 -22.79 29.02 -7.29
CA LEU A 777 -23.16 30.44 -7.18
C LEU A 777 -23.71 31.03 -8.48
N SER A 778 -23.50 30.35 -9.62
CA SER A 778 -23.99 30.84 -10.92
C SER A 778 -25.52 30.88 -11.03
N SER A 779 -26.03 31.78 -11.84
CA SER A 779 -27.45 31.80 -12.22
C SER A 779 -27.82 30.51 -12.93
N THR A 780 -26.92 29.94 -13.70
CA THR A 780 -27.11 28.65 -14.41
C THR A 780 -27.48 27.51 -13.47
N TYR A 781 -26.84 27.40 -12.31
CA TYR A 781 -27.16 26.38 -11.30
C TYR A 781 -28.44 26.73 -10.50
N ARG A 782 -28.69 28.00 -10.28
CA ARG A 782 -29.82 28.50 -9.49
C ARG A 782 -31.15 28.53 -10.25
N GLN A 783 -31.16 28.19 -11.55
CA GLN A 783 -32.37 28.13 -12.38
C GLN A 783 -33.40 27.15 -11.83
N SER A 784 -34.65 27.46 -12.10
CA SER A 784 -35.78 26.54 -11.96
C SER A 784 -35.66 25.37 -12.94
N SER A 785 -36.12 24.19 -12.53
CA SER A 785 -36.24 23.00 -13.38
C SER A 785 -37.59 22.95 -14.17
N LYS A 786 -38.47 23.91 -13.96
CA LYS A 786 -39.76 23.97 -14.67
C LYS A 786 -39.53 24.16 -16.18
N PRO A 787 -40.10 23.32 -17.04
CA PRO A 787 -39.91 23.42 -18.48
C PRO A 787 -40.59 24.68 -19.06
N ASN A 788 -39.82 25.42 -19.91
CA ASN A 788 -40.42 26.36 -20.84
C ASN A 788 -40.70 25.59 -22.14
N MET A 789 -41.97 25.54 -22.53
CA MET A 789 -42.43 24.74 -23.68
C MET A 789 -41.84 25.22 -25.00
N ALA A 790 -41.58 26.55 -25.17
CA ALA A 790 -40.94 27.07 -26.36
C ALA A 790 -39.48 26.66 -26.45
N SER A 791 -38.72 26.78 -25.35
CA SER A 791 -37.32 26.36 -25.28
C SER A 791 -37.17 24.85 -25.42
N ALA A 792 -38.09 24.06 -24.83
CA ALA A 792 -38.09 22.60 -24.93
C ALA A 792 -38.34 22.08 -26.35
N LYS A 793 -38.96 22.84 -27.25
CA LYS A 793 -39.08 22.49 -28.68
C LYS A 793 -37.78 22.64 -29.44
N VAL A 794 -36.95 23.63 -29.08
CA VAL A 794 -35.64 23.90 -29.74
C VAL A 794 -34.54 23.03 -29.16
N ASP A 795 -34.48 22.91 -27.84
CA ASP A 795 -33.49 22.09 -27.14
C ASP A 795 -34.19 21.13 -26.15
N PRO A 796 -34.82 20.06 -26.64
CA PRO A 796 -35.58 19.11 -25.81
C PRO A 796 -34.72 18.42 -24.78
N ASN A 797 -33.44 18.19 -25.11
CA ASN A 797 -32.48 17.52 -24.25
C ASN A 797 -31.73 18.45 -23.28
N ASN A 798 -32.04 19.76 -23.34
CA ASN A 798 -31.42 20.75 -22.47
C ASN A 798 -29.89 20.78 -22.53
N TYR A 799 -29.32 20.64 -23.75
CA TYR A 799 -27.87 20.70 -23.97
C TYR A 799 -27.31 22.09 -23.67
N LEU A 800 -28.09 23.13 -23.92
CA LEU A 800 -27.70 24.51 -23.73
C LEU A 800 -28.04 25.08 -22.35
N LEU A 801 -28.60 24.25 -21.45
CA LEU A 801 -28.90 24.61 -20.06
C LEU A 801 -29.88 25.76 -19.91
N HIS A 802 -30.95 25.81 -20.74
CA HIS A 802 -32.02 26.78 -20.60
C HIS A 802 -32.86 26.63 -19.33
N ARG A 803 -32.71 25.51 -18.58
CA ARG A 803 -33.30 25.25 -17.26
C ARG A 803 -32.37 24.33 -16.46
N MET A 804 -32.57 24.20 -15.13
CA MET A 804 -31.91 23.17 -14.34
C MET A 804 -32.48 21.79 -14.68
N PRO A 805 -31.64 20.77 -14.90
CA PRO A 805 -32.13 19.40 -15.09
C PRO A 805 -32.71 18.79 -13.81
N ILE A 806 -33.83 18.05 -13.95
CA ILE A 806 -34.35 17.17 -12.89
C ILE A 806 -33.44 15.91 -12.88
N ARG A 807 -32.97 15.51 -11.71
CA ARG A 807 -32.05 14.36 -11.56
C ARG A 807 -32.60 13.37 -10.55
N ARG A 808 -32.50 12.06 -10.86
CA ARG A 808 -32.76 11.02 -9.88
C ARG A 808 -31.56 10.95 -8.90
N LEU A 809 -31.83 10.80 -7.61
CA LEU A 809 -30.83 10.55 -6.60
C LEU A 809 -30.19 9.18 -6.80
N GLN A 810 -28.94 9.05 -6.41
CA GLN A 810 -28.22 7.77 -6.42
C GLN A 810 -28.73 6.86 -5.30
N GLY A 811 -28.62 5.53 -5.46
CA GLY A 811 -29.11 4.55 -4.49
C GLY A 811 -28.57 4.76 -3.09
N GLU A 812 -27.29 5.12 -2.97
CA GLU A 812 -26.68 5.43 -1.67
C GLU A 812 -27.31 6.66 -1.01
N VAL A 813 -27.61 7.69 -1.79
CA VAL A 813 -28.27 8.91 -1.27
C VAL A 813 -29.73 8.60 -0.87
N ILE A 814 -30.45 7.76 -1.63
CA ILE A 814 -31.80 7.33 -1.28
C ILE A 814 -31.78 6.55 0.04
N ARG A 815 -30.88 5.58 0.19
CA ARG A 815 -30.72 4.80 1.42
C ARG A 815 -30.35 5.69 2.62
N ASP A 816 -29.38 6.58 2.45
CA ASP A 816 -28.96 7.51 3.51
C ASP A 816 -30.10 8.47 3.89
N ARG A 817 -30.94 8.88 2.92
CA ARG A 817 -32.13 9.69 3.15
C ARG A 817 -33.18 8.94 3.95
N LEU A 818 -33.45 7.67 3.66
CA LEU A 818 -34.34 6.83 4.45
C LEU A 818 -33.92 6.78 5.93
N LEU A 819 -32.64 6.56 6.16
CA LEU A 819 -32.05 6.58 7.51
C LEU A 819 -32.12 7.96 8.18
N ALA A 820 -31.91 9.03 7.42
CA ALA A 820 -31.93 10.40 7.96
C ALA A 820 -33.33 10.81 8.38
N VAL A 821 -34.34 10.56 7.54
CA VAL A 821 -35.75 10.91 7.78
C VAL A 821 -36.32 10.07 8.94
N SER A 822 -35.97 8.78 9.03
CA SER A 822 -36.37 7.95 10.17
C SER A 822 -35.63 8.26 11.49
N GLY A 823 -34.62 9.12 11.46
CA GLY A 823 -33.79 9.42 12.62
C GLY A 823 -32.75 8.33 12.97
N ARG A 824 -32.63 7.30 12.15
CA ARG A 824 -31.74 6.14 12.41
C ARG A 824 -30.29 6.37 11.94
N ILE A 825 -30.02 7.44 11.19
CA ILE A 825 -28.71 7.68 10.58
C ILE A 825 -27.61 7.89 11.62
N ASP A 826 -26.56 7.10 11.50
CA ASP A 826 -25.28 7.28 12.23
C ASP A 826 -24.31 8.12 11.38
N LYS A 827 -24.05 9.33 11.83
CA LYS A 827 -23.16 10.31 11.16
C LYS A 827 -21.68 10.15 11.51
N ARG A 828 -21.30 9.13 12.30
CA ARG A 828 -19.87 8.88 12.60
C ARG A 828 -19.10 8.69 11.30
N GLN A 829 -17.93 9.32 11.23
CA GLN A 829 -17.06 9.23 10.06
C GLN A 829 -15.96 8.19 10.28
N PHE A 830 -15.42 7.70 9.15
CA PHE A 830 -14.23 6.85 9.08
C PHE A 830 -14.36 5.46 9.76
N GLY A 831 -13.23 4.77 9.86
CA GLY A 831 -13.16 3.44 10.41
C GLY A 831 -13.57 2.32 9.43
N LYS A 832 -13.41 1.10 9.88
CA LYS A 832 -13.94 -0.07 9.18
C LYS A 832 -15.46 -0.07 9.28
N GLY A 833 -16.14 -0.26 8.17
CA GLY A 833 -17.59 -0.32 8.11
C GLY A 833 -18.18 -1.66 8.52
N PRO A 834 -19.51 -1.71 8.75
CA PRO A 834 -20.23 -2.97 8.91
C PRO A 834 -20.17 -3.78 7.62
N MET A 835 -20.21 -5.10 7.77
CA MET A 835 -20.32 -6.02 6.63
C MET A 835 -21.63 -5.75 5.86
N VAL A 836 -21.60 -5.95 4.55
CA VAL A 836 -22.82 -5.89 3.72
C VAL A 836 -23.84 -6.95 4.19
N HIS A 837 -25.12 -6.58 4.16
CA HIS A 837 -26.20 -7.53 4.42
C HIS A 837 -26.31 -8.54 3.28
N ILE A 838 -26.21 -9.84 3.61
CA ILE A 838 -26.31 -10.94 2.66
C ILE A 838 -27.64 -11.64 2.83
N THR A 839 -28.52 -11.47 1.83
CA THR A 839 -29.82 -12.14 1.82
C THR A 839 -29.67 -13.64 1.53
N PRO A 840 -30.67 -14.47 1.85
CA PRO A 840 -30.65 -15.89 1.52
C PRO A 840 -30.38 -16.19 0.04
N PHE A 841 -30.89 -15.37 -0.87
CA PHE A 841 -30.70 -15.51 -2.33
C PHE A 841 -29.28 -15.19 -2.81
N MET A 842 -28.53 -14.39 -2.05
CA MET A 842 -27.12 -14.05 -2.37
C MET A 842 -26.15 -15.14 -1.87
N ARG A 843 -26.61 -16.04 -1.01
CA ARG A 843 -25.74 -17.08 -0.42
C ARG A 843 -25.40 -18.16 -1.43
N ASN A 844 -24.11 -18.47 -1.49
CA ASN A 844 -23.55 -19.59 -2.22
C ASN A 844 -22.43 -20.23 -1.39
N ASN A 845 -21.84 -21.33 -1.86
CA ASN A 845 -20.77 -22.06 -1.14
C ASN A 845 -19.49 -21.24 -0.90
N ARG A 846 -19.39 -20.05 -1.50
CA ARG A 846 -18.24 -19.14 -1.40
C ARG A 846 -18.61 -17.81 -0.75
N SER A 847 -19.82 -17.71 -0.22
CA SER A 847 -20.25 -16.53 0.54
C SER A 847 -19.45 -16.40 1.83
N PRO A 848 -19.22 -15.18 2.32
CA PRO A 848 -18.58 -14.97 3.62
C PRO A 848 -19.41 -15.65 4.73
N GLY A 849 -18.74 -16.10 5.79
CA GLY A 849 -19.35 -16.86 6.88
C GLY A 849 -20.35 -16.10 7.77
N GLY A 850 -20.67 -14.84 7.42
CA GLY A 850 -21.62 -13.99 8.13
C GLY A 850 -22.42 -13.07 7.19
N SER A 851 -23.38 -12.36 7.77
CA SER A 851 -24.15 -11.28 7.13
C SER A 851 -24.12 -10.08 8.05
N GLY A 852 -23.96 -8.90 7.50
CA GLY A 852 -24.12 -7.67 8.25
C GLY A 852 -25.57 -7.35 8.60
N PRO A 853 -25.80 -6.33 9.45
CA PRO A 853 -27.15 -5.87 9.77
C PRO A 853 -27.82 -5.28 8.53
N MET A 854 -29.14 -5.45 8.43
CA MET A 854 -29.92 -5.03 7.27
C MET A 854 -29.86 -3.50 7.04
N ASP A 855 -29.80 -2.73 8.11
CA ASP A 855 -29.68 -1.26 8.07
C ASP A 855 -28.23 -0.78 8.10
N GLY A 856 -27.24 -1.70 8.08
CA GLY A 856 -25.82 -1.35 8.15
C GLY A 856 -25.45 -0.58 9.44
N ASP A 857 -26.08 -0.91 10.57
CA ASP A 857 -25.96 -0.20 11.87
C ASP A 857 -26.31 1.31 11.77
N GLY A 858 -27.16 1.69 10.82
CA GLY A 858 -27.48 3.09 10.57
C GLY A 858 -26.34 3.87 9.90
N ARG A 859 -25.20 3.26 9.61
CA ARG A 859 -24.06 3.94 8.96
C ARG A 859 -24.41 4.39 7.55
N ARG A 860 -23.86 5.54 7.15
CA ARG A 860 -23.98 6.02 5.76
C ARG A 860 -23.48 4.96 4.78
N SER A 861 -24.12 4.90 3.63
CA SER A 861 -23.86 3.89 2.59
C SER A 861 -22.39 3.81 2.14
N ILE A 862 -21.64 4.92 2.18
CA ILE A 862 -20.21 4.97 1.85
C ILE A 862 -19.34 4.16 2.82
N TYR A 863 -19.82 3.91 4.03
CA TYR A 863 -19.09 3.15 5.05
C TYR A 863 -19.46 1.68 5.10
N VAL A 864 -20.56 1.25 4.50
CA VAL A 864 -20.93 -0.17 4.40
C VAL A 864 -19.92 -0.87 3.49
N GLU A 865 -19.41 -2.05 3.90
CA GLU A 865 -18.44 -2.84 3.16
C GLU A 865 -18.92 -3.09 1.71
N VAL A 866 -18.07 -2.80 0.74
CA VAL A 866 -18.33 -3.08 -0.67
C VAL A 866 -17.67 -4.39 -1.07
N ARG A 867 -18.46 -5.46 -1.20
CA ARG A 867 -18.00 -6.76 -1.70
C ARG A 867 -18.34 -6.92 -3.16
N ARG A 868 -17.36 -7.29 -4.01
CA ARG A 868 -17.57 -7.38 -5.47
C ARG A 868 -18.64 -8.38 -5.87
N ASN A 869 -18.65 -9.53 -5.21
CA ASN A 869 -19.61 -10.60 -5.54
C ASN A 869 -20.94 -10.49 -4.77
N HIS A 870 -21.05 -9.58 -3.81
CA HIS A 870 -22.21 -9.48 -2.93
C HIS A 870 -22.61 -8.00 -2.74
N LEU A 871 -23.12 -7.38 -3.81
CA LEU A 871 -23.60 -6.00 -3.76
C LEU A 871 -25.03 -5.97 -3.22
N GLU A 872 -25.34 -4.92 -2.48
CA GLU A 872 -26.64 -4.72 -1.85
C GLU A 872 -27.73 -4.53 -2.93
N PRO A 873 -28.83 -5.35 -2.93
CA PRO A 873 -29.84 -5.38 -4.01
C PRO A 873 -30.56 -4.05 -4.24
N MET A 874 -30.85 -3.27 -3.20
CA MET A 874 -31.49 -1.98 -3.33
C MET A 874 -30.61 -1.00 -4.10
N LEU A 875 -29.30 -0.98 -3.78
CA LEU A 875 -28.36 -0.10 -4.48
C LEU A 875 -28.22 -0.51 -5.94
N MET A 876 -28.20 -1.82 -6.23
CA MET A 876 -28.17 -2.34 -7.60
C MET A 876 -29.41 -1.97 -8.40
N ALA A 877 -30.60 -2.01 -7.81
CA ALA A 877 -31.85 -1.58 -8.47
C ALA A 877 -31.82 -0.09 -8.84
N PHE A 878 -31.09 0.72 -8.06
CA PHE A 878 -30.85 2.15 -8.33
C PHE A 878 -29.55 2.43 -9.07
N ASP A 879 -29.09 1.48 -9.89
CA ASP A 879 -27.95 1.60 -10.82
C ASP A 879 -26.60 1.86 -10.13
N LYS A 880 -26.36 1.30 -8.92
CA LYS A 880 -25.00 1.29 -8.37
C LYS A 880 -24.09 0.48 -9.30
N PRO A 881 -22.95 1.04 -9.75
CA PRO A 881 -22.05 0.31 -10.64
C PRO A 881 -21.38 -0.86 -9.92
N THR A 882 -21.16 -1.93 -10.68
CA THR A 882 -20.31 -3.04 -10.22
C THR A 882 -18.85 -2.59 -10.26
N PRO A 883 -18.07 -2.80 -9.18
CA PRO A 883 -16.74 -2.21 -9.07
C PRO A 883 -15.63 -3.04 -9.78
N PHE A 884 -15.83 -3.35 -11.08
CA PHE A 884 -14.86 -4.06 -11.92
C PHE A 884 -14.13 -3.14 -12.90
N SER A 885 -14.74 -2.02 -13.27
CA SER A 885 -14.19 -1.05 -14.22
C SER A 885 -14.43 0.39 -13.74
N THR A 886 -13.76 1.34 -14.38
CA THR A 886 -13.97 2.77 -14.15
C THR A 886 -15.37 3.19 -14.61
N ILE A 887 -16.08 3.90 -13.75
CA ILE A 887 -17.40 4.49 -14.06
C ILE A 887 -17.39 5.96 -13.65
N GLY A 888 -17.24 6.86 -14.62
CA GLY A 888 -17.34 8.30 -14.39
C GLY A 888 -18.78 8.84 -14.56
N LYS A 889 -19.61 8.10 -15.29
CA LYS A 889 -21.01 8.39 -15.48
C LYS A 889 -21.84 7.14 -15.23
N ARG A 890 -22.64 7.14 -14.15
CA ARG A 890 -23.58 6.05 -13.89
C ARG A 890 -24.70 6.05 -14.95
N VAL A 891 -25.15 4.85 -15.30
CA VAL A 891 -26.43 4.69 -16.02
C VAL A 891 -27.56 5.20 -15.11
N VAL A 892 -28.57 5.83 -15.67
CA VAL A 892 -29.80 6.21 -14.97
C VAL A 892 -30.96 5.53 -15.69
N SER A 893 -31.30 4.33 -15.23
CA SER A 893 -32.43 3.57 -15.76
C SER A 893 -33.73 3.99 -15.09
N ASN A 894 -34.85 3.68 -15.74
CA ASN A 894 -36.16 3.79 -15.14
C ASN A 894 -36.79 2.39 -15.20
N SER A 895 -36.44 1.57 -14.21
CA SER A 895 -36.83 0.17 -14.15
C SER A 895 -37.99 -0.06 -13.18
N PRO A 896 -38.95 -0.96 -13.50
CA PRO A 896 -40.00 -1.38 -12.56
C PRO A 896 -39.45 -1.98 -11.24
N ALA A 897 -38.24 -2.48 -11.25
CA ALA A 897 -37.56 -2.99 -10.02
C ALA A 897 -37.40 -1.90 -8.95
N GLN A 898 -37.25 -0.62 -9.33
CA GLN A 898 -37.07 0.49 -8.40
C GLN A 898 -38.28 0.71 -7.48
N PRO A 899 -39.50 0.96 -8.01
CA PRO A 899 -40.68 1.09 -7.16
C PRO A 899 -41.00 -0.23 -6.44
N LEU A 900 -40.80 -1.40 -7.05
CA LEU A 900 -41.05 -2.68 -6.40
C LEU A 900 -40.15 -2.90 -5.19
N ILE A 901 -38.87 -2.50 -5.25
CA ILE A 901 -37.96 -2.63 -4.11
C ILE A 901 -38.30 -1.62 -3.02
N MET A 902 -38.70 -0.40 -3.37
CA MET A 902 -39.18 0.58 -2.39
C MET A 902 -40.47 0.12 -1.68
N LEU A 903 -41.35 -0.61 -2.38
CA LEU A 903 -42.61 -1.14 -1.81
C LEU A 903 -42.41 -2.39 -0.97
N ASN A 904 -41.46 -3.28 -1.33
CA ASN A 904 -41.39 -4.63 -0.74
C ASN A 904 -40.15 -4.89 0.11
N ASN A 905 -39.16 -3.97 0.12
CA ASN A 905 -37.90 -4.24 0.87
C ASN A 905 -38.14 -4.10 2.37
N PRO A 906 -37.81 -5.14 3.17
CA PRO A 906 -37.96 -5.09 4.62
C PRO A 906 -37.21 -3.93 5.29
N PHE A 907 -36.08 -3.49 4.73
CA PHE A 907 -35.36 -2.32 5.21
C PHE A 907 -36.21 -1.04 5.09
N VAL A 908 -36.85 -0.83 3.96
CA VAL A 908 -37.70 0.36 3.73
C VAL A 908 -38.89 0.38 4.70
N HIS A 909 -39.57 -0.77 4.88
CA HIS A 909 -40.65 -0.93 5.87
C HIS A 909 -40.18 -0.66 7.30
N ALA A 910 -39.04 -1.21 7.69
CA ALA A 910 -38.45 -0.95 9.00
C ALA A 910 -38.21 0.54 9.24
N GLN A 911 -37.64 1.25 8.22
CA GLN A 911 -37.41 2.69 8.34
C GLN A 911 -38.73 3.49 8.43
N ALA A 912 -39.76 3.09 7.71
CA ALA A 912 -41.09 3.71 7.81
C ALA A 912 -41.70 3.55 9.20
N SER A 913 -41.60 2.38 9.80
CA SER A 913 -42.06 2.12 11.16
C SER A 913 -41.28 2.91 12.22
N ILE A 914 -39.93 2.99 12.11
CA ILE A 914 -39.10 3.81 13.00
C ILE A 914 -39.47 5.30 12.86
N TRP A 915 -39.71 5.76 11.65
CA TRP A 915 -40.12 7.15 11.39
C TRP A 915 -41.47 7.46 12.01
N ALA A 916 -42.45 6.58 11.88
CA ALA A 916 -43.77 6.72 12.52
C ALA A 916 -43.66 6.80 14.06
N ASP A 917 -42.74 6.00 14.69
CA ASP A 917 -42.46 6.14 16.12
C ASP A 917 -41.83 7.51 16.46
N ALA A 918 -40.92 8.00 15.64
CA ALA A 918 -40.31 9.33 15.84
C ALA A 918 -41.38 10.46 15.74
N LEU A 919 -42.33 10.34 14.79
CA LEU A 919 -43.44 11.30 14.66
C LEU A 919 -44.34 11.24 15.89
N LEU A 920 -44.76 10.08 16.38
CA LEU A 920 -45.59 9.92 17.58
C LEU A 920 -44.92 10.48 18.83
N ASN A 921 -43.60 10.46 18.90
CA ASN A 921 -42.81 11.01 20.01
C ASN A 921 -42.44 12.49 19.84
N SER A 922 -42.96 13.17 18.82
CA SER A 922 -42.62 14.58 18.53
C SER A 922 -43.28 15.60 19.45
N GLY A 923 -44.18 15.18 20.34
CA GLY A 923 -44.88 16.09 21.28
C GLY A 923 -46.24 16.56 20.82
N THR A 924 -46.68 16.18 19.60
CA THR A 924 -48.07 16.43 19.11
C THR A 924 -48.80 15.11 18.86
N SER A 925 -50.14 15.15 19.08
CA SER A 925 -51.03 14.03 18.76
C SER A 925 -52.08 14.41 17.69
N ALA A 926 -52.08 15.65 17.23
CA ALA A 926 -52.97 16.10 16.19
C ALA A 926 -52.57 15.54 14.83
N THR A 927 -53.45 14.75 14.19
CA THR A 927 -53.16 14.09 12.91
C THR A 927 -52.64 15.04 11.82
N GLY A 928 -53.25 16.24 11.72
CA GLY A 928 -52.81 17.27 10.76
C GLY A 928 -51.39 17.79 11.00
N GLU A 929 -51.01 17.98 12.26
CA GLU A 929 -49.65 18.41 12.61
C GLU A 929 -48.59 17.30 12.35
N LEU A 930 -48.96 16.04 12.63
CA LEU A 930 -48.11 14.88 12.29
C LEU A 930 -47.90 14.75 10.77
N VAL A 931 -48.95 15.00 9.97
CA VAL A 931 -48.84 15.03 8.52
C VAL A 931 -47.93 16.17 8.05
N ASN A 932 -48.11 17.38 8.58
CA ASN A 932 -47.23 18.51 8.24
C ASN A 932 -45.76 18.21 8.56
N LEU A 933 -45.50 17.69 9.74
CA LEU A 933 -44.16 17.33 10.14
C LEU A 933 -43.56 16.23 9.23
N ALA A 934 -44.35 15.25 8.84
CA ALA A 934 -43.90 14.20 7.92
C ALA A 934 -43.51 14.79 6.55
N TYR A 935 -44.29 15.71 5.99
CA TYR A 935 -43.96 16.38 4.72
C TYR A 935 -42.73 17.27 4.84
N GLN A 936 -42.57 18.02 5.93
CA GLN A 936 -41.40 18.83 6.18
C GLN A 936 -40.12 17.97 6.29
N GLN A 937 -40.17 16.83 6.99
CA GLN A 937 -39.05 15.91 7.10
C GLN A 937 -38.73 15.20 5.77
N ALA A 938 -39.78 14.76 5.05
CA ALA A 938 -39.58 14.05 3.79
C ALA A 938 -39.14 14.97 2.66
N PHE A 939 -39.77 16.15 2.50
CA PHE A 939 -39.63 16.96 1.30
C PHE A 939 -39.04 18.36 1.56
N GLY A 940 -38.95 18.82 2.82
CA GLY A 940 -38.48 20.17 3.17
C GLY A 940 -39.54 21.25 2.84
N ARG A 941 -40.81 20.90 2.81
CA ARG A 941 -41.94 21.80 2.56
C ARG A 941 -43.18 21.31 3.29
N ASP A 942 -44.11 22.20 3.49
CA ASP A 942 -45.45 21.85 3.91
C ASP A 942 -46.20 21.06 2.82
N PRO A 943 -47.22 20.23 3.18
CA PRO A 943 -48.08 19.64 2.19
C PRO A 943 -48.97 20.71 1.53
N GLU A 944 -49.25 20.57 0.25
CA GLU A 944 -50.27 21.32 -0.41
C GLU A 944 -51.63 20.99 0.24
N PRO A 945 -52.68 21.92 0.21
CA PRO A 945 -53.94 21.67 0.86
C PRO A 945 -54.59 20.32 0.51
N TRP A 946 -54.51 19.90 -0.75
CA TRP A 946 -55.05 18.62 -1.20
C TRP A 946 -54.23 17.40 -0.72
N GLU A 947 -52.90 17.58 -0.56
CA GLU A 947 -52.03 16.53 0.01
C GLU A 947 -52.32 16.33 1.50
N ALA A 948 -52.55 17.44 2.23
CA ALA A 948 -52.86 17.38 3.66
C ALA A 948 -54.23 16.69 3.88
N GLU A 949 -55.25 17.08 3.11
CA GLU A 949 -56.59 16.46 3.17
C GLU A 949 -56.56 14.97 2.83
N ALA A 950 -55.82 14.59 1.77
CA ALA A 950 -55.68 13.18 1.38
C ALA A 950 -54.95 12.34 2.43
N ALA A 951 -53.88 12.86 3.03
CA ALA A 951 -53.09 12.15 4.04
C ALA A 951 -53.86 11.98 5.38
N VAL A 952 -54.57 13.01 5.83
CA VAL A 952 -55.43 12.93 7.02
C VAL A 952 -56.57 11.94 6.78
N GLY A 953 -57.27 12.07 5.62
CA GLY A 953 -58.32 11.14 5.23
C GLY A 953 -57.88 9.70 5.14
N PHE A 954 -56.68 9.43 4.65
CA PHE A 954 -56.06 8.10 4.62
C PHE A 954 -55.85 7.53 6.05
N ILE A 955 -55.28 8.32 6.97
CA ILE A 955 -55.06 7.89 8.37
C ILE A 955 -56.40 7.55 9.04
N GLU A 956 -57.43 8.43 8.91
CA GLU A 956 -58.74 8.23 9.51
C GLU A 956 -59.49 7.02 8.89
N ALA A 957 -59.36 6.80 7.59
CA ALA A 957 -59.92 5.63 6.93
C ALA A 957 -59.31 4.31 7.46
N GLN A 958 -57.99 4.26 7.62
CA GLN A 958 -57.32 3.07 8.17
C GLN A 958 -57.68 2.80 9.63
N LYS A 959 -57.77 3.81 10.46
CA LYS A 959 -58.27 3.67 11.84
C LYS A 959 -59.68 3.05 11.87
N LYS A 960 -60.55 3.53 11.04
CA LYS A 960 -61.93 3.00 10.94
C LYS A 960 -61.94 1.55 10.45
N GLU A 961 -61.16 1.20 9.45
CA GLU A 961 -61.06 -0.16 8.90
C GLU A 961 -60.50 -1.15 9.91
N THR A 962 -59.47 -0.78 10.64
CA THR A 962 -58.84 -1.65 11.64
C THR A 962 -59.56 -1.70 12.98
N GLY A 963 -60.54 -0.81 13.21
CA GLY A 963 -61.22 -0.67 14.50
C GLY A 963 -60.28 -0.35 15.66
N ASN A 964 -59.11 0.19 15.40
CA ASN A 964 -58.09 0.52 16.38
C ASN A 964 -57.76 2.03 16.32
N ASP A 965 -57.84 2.71 17.44
CA ASP A 965 -57.52 4.14 17.57
C ASP A 965 -55.98 4.40 17.53
N SER A 966 -55.16 3.40 17.52
CA SER A 966 -53.69 3.54 17.45
C SER A 966 -53.25 4.16 16.12
N LEU A 967 -52.52 5.26 16.18
CA LEU A 967 -51.96 5.95 15.02
C LEU A 967 -50.71 5.25 14.44
N LYS A 968 -50.11 4.25 15.15
CA LYS A 968 -48.84 3.67 14.77
C LYS A 968 -48.84 3.07 13.35
N GLN A 969 -49.80 2.16 13.07
CA GLN A 969 -49.84 1.51 11.76
C GLN A 969 -50.26 2.47 10.63
N PRO A 970 -51.34 3.29 10.78
CA PRO A 970 -51.67 4.28 9.76
C PRO A 970 -50.54 5.27 9.43
N LEU A 971 -49.79 5.71 10.45
CA LEU A 971 -48.60 6.55 10.22
C LEU A 971 -47.45 5.77 9.58
N THR A 972 -47.23 4.50 9.93
CA THR A 972 -46.23 3.67 9.25
C THR A 972 -46.53 3.55 7.76
N ASP A 973 -47.80 3.33 7.40
CA ASP A 973 -48.23 3.20 6.01
C ASP A 973 -48.21 4.52 5.25
N LEU A 974 -48.51 5.64 5.92
CA LEU A 974 -48.29 6.98 5.35
C LEU A 974 -46.81 7.25 5.11
N CYS A 975 -45.96 7.03 6.10
CA CYS A 975 -44.49 7.16 6.00
C CYS A 975 -43.92 6.31 4.85
N HIS A 976 -44.39 5.07 4.74
CA HIS A 976 -44.01 4.18 3.63
C HIS A 976 -44.48 4.72 2.29
N THR A 977 -45.70 5.27 2.21
CA THR A 977 -46.22 5.93 1.00
C THR A 977 -45.37 7.13 0.60
N LEU A 978 -44.98 7.99 1.56
CA LEU A 978 -44.16 9.17 1.30
C LEU A 978 -42.75 8.78 0.80
N PHE A 979 -42.20 7.67 1.24
CA PHE A 979 -40.93 7.13 0.69
C PHE A 979 -41.06 6.73 -0.78
N ASN A 980 -42.25 6.36 -1.25
CA ASN A 980 -42.52 5.96 -2.63
C ASN A 980 -42.92 7.13 -3.56
N VAL A 981 -43.08 8.34 -3.04
CA VAL A 981 -43.40 9.53 -3.87
C VAL A 981 -42.17 9.90 -4.72
N LYS A 982 -42.41 10.26 -5.98
CA LYS A 982 -41.36 10.67 -6.93
C LYS A 982 -40.44 11.76 -6.35
N GLU A 983 -41.00 12.73 -5.63
CA GLU A 983 -40.22 13.78 -4.98
C GLU A 983 -39.21 13.26 -3.95
N PHE A 984 -39.42 12.04 -3.39
CA PHE A 984 -38.47 11.43 -2.49
C PHE A 984 -37.19 10.95 -3.20
N VAL A 985 -37.29 10.51 -4.44
CA VAL A 985 -36.16 9.91 -5.19
C VAL A 985 -35.55 10.85 -6.24
N PHE A 986 -36.16 12.05 -6.47
CA PHE A 986 -35.63 13.03 -7.42
C PHE A 986 -35.30 14.36 -6.74
N VAL A 987 -34.39 15.11 -7.36
CA VAL A 987 -34.03 16.48 -7.03
C VAL A 987 -34.27 17.39 -8.23
N ASN A 988 -34.93 18.53 -7.97
CA ASN A 988 -35.34 19.50 -8.97
C ASN A 988 -34.32 20.62 -9.13
#